data_dc65f7574577744a8636301c4deb99c0
#
_entry.id   dc65f7574577744a8636301c4deb99c0
#
_cell.length_a   1.000
_cell.length_b   1.000
_cell.length_c   1.000
_cell.angle_alpha   90.00
_cell.angle_beta   90.00
_cell.angle_gamma   90.00
#
_symmetry.space_group_name_H-M   'P 1'
#
loop_
_entity.id
_entity.type
_entity.pdbx_description
1 polymer ?
#
loop_
_entity_poly.entity_id
_entity_poly.type
_entity_poly.pdbx_seq_one_letter_code
_entity_poly.pdbx_strand_id
1 'polypeptide(L)'
;MALGLSEEHLELAAAIRGWAQRHCPAEVIRAIADDDSGGPGPAGESIAAALAEQGVLSLHVPEEHGGQGYGLPELAVALEELGRALVPGAFLPTVLASAVLADAVLTDAMLADAMLADPALASTVLADAAPAAGGGIAKLLAGLADGSATGAVSLATGLTGRAGPDGGLIVDGESGPVLGASLADLVVAGVRTEEGEVWAVIDAASLQIARLDSLDRTRPVARIHATGVTVPADRLLAGLDRGAVTSLAAILFGAEAAGIADWATTTAADYAKIRHQFGRPIGQFQAVKHRCAWMLTAAEQAAATVWDAARTPPDAVPNAEPDETPGETGAETPAGRPPAGRQREFAASVAAVVAIDAAVSCSHECIQVLGGIGYTWEHEAHLYYRRAMSLRALLGPSDEWARRVAKLAMSGTRRPVNVELPEAEAALRSAVRADLAEIAALTGAERTRRLAADGWVTPHLPRPWGRGASPLEQLVIDQEMRAAGVRAPSLVIGAWVVPALIKYGTPQQQERFLPATLRGDFMWCQLFSEPGAGSDLAGLTTRAERAEGGWRLTGQKIWTSLAKQAAWAICIARTDPAVPRHAGITYFLLDMSAPGVEVRPLREITGDSLFNQVFLDDVFVPDDCVVGDVNGGWKIARTTLANERVSLSKSWTFGSGVSELLEVAGAAGQVPLGQVGVLASEGHAIDLLSVRVTLKQLSGTEPGATGSVRKLLGMRHAQRVAELCWSLSGADGALGGDGAGTAVTASGRPDGAHWARQVLLTRALTIGGGTTDIQLNIIGERILGLPRDPDPPTA
;
A
#
# COMPACT_ATOMS: atom_id res chain seq x y z
N MET A 1 10.18 3.12 3.13
CA MET A 1 10.59 3.82 1.89
C MET A 1 9.35 4.07 1.07
N ALA A 2 9.00 5.32 0.86
CA ALA A 2 7.79 5.73 0.16
C ALA A 2 7.75 5.28 -1.31
N LEU A 3 6.54 5.26 -1.88
CA LEU A 3 6.29 4.92 -3.29
C LEU A 3 6.95 5.95 -4.21
N GLY A 4 7.85 5.49 -5.10
CA GLY A 4 8.34 6.32 -6.20
C GLY A 4 8.99 7.64 -5.78
N LEU A 5 9.72 7.65 -4.66
CA LEU A 5 10.56 8.80 -4.31
C LEU A 5 11.58 9.04 -5.42
N SER A 6 11.58 10.25 -5.96
CA SER A 6 12.64 10.72 -6.81
C SER A 6 13.95 10.81 -6.02
N GLU A 7 15.08 10.99 -6.72
CA GLU A 7 16.36 11.22 -6.07
C GLU A 7 16.30 12.45 -5.15
N GLU A 8 15.59 13.50 -5.56
CA GLU A 8 15.36 14.71 -4.78
C GLU A 8 14.61 14.46 -3.47
N HIS A 9 13.56 13.60 -3.48
CA HIS A 9 12.88 13.21 -2.24
C HIS A 9 13.78 12.42 -1.29
N LEU A 10 14.66 11.58 -1.82
CA LEU A 10 15.63 10.83 -1.01
C LEU A 10 16.67 11.77 -0.39
N GLU A 11 17.13 12.79 -1.14
CA GLU A 11 18.02 13.82 -0.65
C GLU A 11 17.34 14.69 0.42
N LEU A 12 16.08 15.10 0.21
CA LEU A 12 15.28 15.82 1.20
C LEU A 12 15.15 15.01 2.49
N ALA A 13 14.78 13.73 2.40
CA ALA A 13 14.67 12.86 3.57
C ALA A 13 15.99 12.73 4.31
N ALA A 14 17.11 12.58 3.59
CA ALA A 14 18.46 12.49 4.18
C ALA A 14 18.86 13.81 4.87
N ALA A 15 18.57 14.96 4.27
CA ALA A 15 18.85 16.27 4.82
C ALA A 15 18.06 16.51 6.13
N ILE A 16 16.76 16.22 6.13
CA ILE A 16 15.89 16.36 7.32
C ILE A 16 16.33 15.40 8.42
N ARG A 17 16.63 14.14 8.09
CA ARG A 17 17.16 13.16 9.05
C ARG A 17 18.46 13.63 9.69
N GLY A 18 19.39 14.14 8.88
CA GLY A 18 20.66 14.68 9.38
C GLY A 18 20.46 15.92 10.27
N TRP A 19 19.50 16.78 9.93
CA TRP A 19 19.11 17.91 10.76
C TRP A 19 18.52 17.43 12.10
N ALA A 20 17.59 16.50 12.06
CA ALA A 20 16.91 15.98 13.25
C ALA A 20 17.90 15.30 14.22
N GLN A 21 18.86 14.55 13.71
CA GLN A 21 19.92 13.95 14.55
C GLN A 21 20.74 14.96 15.31
N ARG A 22 20.96 16.16 14.77
CA ARG A 22 21.71 17.23 15.42
C ARG A 22 20.89 18.03 16.44
N HIS A 23 19.61 18.28 16.15
CA HIS A 23 18.78 19.20 16.94
C HIS A 23 17.82 18.48 17.89
N CYS A 24 17.46 17.24 17.60
CA CYS A 24 16.47 16.48 18.34
C CYS A 24 17.03 15.11 18.83
N PRO A 25 18.23 15.07 19.44
CA PRO A 25 18.69 13.83 20.05
C PRO A 25 17.77 13.42 21.20
N ALA A 26 17.76 12.15 21.56
CA ALA A 26 16.83 11.58 22.54
C ALA A 26 16.84 12.28 23.90
N GLU A 27 18.01 12.75 24.35
CA GLU A 27 18.18 13.46 25.61
C GLU A 27 17.44 14.81 25.62
N VAL A 28 17.44 15.53 24.49
CA VAL A 28 16.73 16.80 24.33
C VAL A 28 15.22 16.55 24.34
N ILE A 29 14.75 15.55 23.62
CA ILE A 29 13.32 15.20 23.58
C ILE A 29 12.81 14.77 24.97
N ARG A 30 13.60 14.00 25.71
CA ARG A 30 13.29 13.62 27.09
C ARG A 30 13.23 14.84 28.01
N ALA A 31 14.20 15.73 27.92
CA ALA A 31 14.23 16.94 28.74
C ALA A 31 12.97 17.81 28.50
N ILE A 32 12.50 17.92 27.25
CA ILE A 32 11.26 18.62 26.92
C ILE A 32 10.03 17.87 27.46
N ALA A 33 10.02 16.52 27.37
CA ALA A 33 8.92 15.72 27.88
C ALA A 33 8.83 15.73 29.40
N ASP A 34 9.94 15.93 30.11
CA ASP A 34 10.03 15.98 31.57
C ASP A 34 9.78 17.39 32.13
N ASP A 35 9.76 18.41 31.25
CA ASP A 35 9.52 19.80 31.67
C ASP A 35 8.02 20.06 31.96
N ASP A 36 7.72 20.26 33.24
CA ASP A 36 6.38 20.61 33.71
C ASP A 36 6.07 22.13 33.65
N SER A 37 6.99 22.96 33.15
CA SER A 37 6.82 24.43 33.08
C SER A 37 5.72 24.85 32.11
N GLY A 38 5.36 23.94 31.27
CA GLY A 38 4.19 24.06 30.40
C GLY A 38 4.45 24.80 29.07
N GLY A 39 5.67 25.23 28.77
CA GLY A 39 6.10 25.78 27.48
C GLY A 39 7.05 24.83 26.74
N PRO A 40 7.44 25.13 25.47
CA PRO A 40 8.46 24.37 24.77
C PRO A 40 9.84 24.54 25.41
N GLY A 41 10.00 25.48 26.34
CA GLY A 41 11.27 25.85 26.93
C GLY A 41 12.32 26.34 25.92
N PRO A 42 13.51 26.74 26.35
CA PRO A 42 14.54 27.26 25.44
C PRO A 42 14.97 26.24 24.37
N ALA A 43 14.93 24.94 24.69
CA ALA A 43 15.27 23.88 23.75
C ALA A 43 14.24 23.76 22.62
N GLY A 44 12.94 23.80 22.96
CA GLY A 44 11.87 23.74 21.97
C GLY A 44 11.82 24.99 21.07
N GLU A 45 12.10 26.18 21.63
CA GLU A 45 12.22 27.43 20.88
C GLU A 45 13.42 27.37 19.89
N SER A 46 14.55 26.83 20.31
CA SER A 46 15.71 26.64 19.46
C SER A 46 15.43 25.67 18.31
N ILE A 47 14.70 24.56 18.56
CA ILE A 47 14.30 23.61 17.52
C ILE A 47 13.35 24.29 16.53
N ALA A 48 12.37 25.07 16.98
CA ALA A 48 11.43 25.79 16.11
C ALA A 48 12.14 26.78 15.20
N ALA A 49 13.09 27.57 15.73
CA ALA A 49 13.90 28.51 14.96
C ALA A 49 14.77 27.76 13.91
N ALA A 50 15.41 26.68 14.30
CA ALA A 50 16.24 25.88 13.38
C ALA A 50 15.41 25.18 12.29
N LEU A 51 14.15 24.84 12.53
CA LEU A 51 13.22 24.33 11.52
C LEU A 51 12.83 25.41 10.50
N ALA A 52 12.57 26.64 10.97
CA ALA A 52 12.28 27.78 10.12
C ALA A 52 13.48 28.10 9.21
N GLU A 53 14.68 28.14 9.76
CA GLU A 53 15.92 28.35 8.99
C GLU A 53 16.16 27.25 7.94
N GLN A 54 15.75 26.00 8.21
CA GLN A 54 15.84 24.89 7.27
C GLN A 54 14.83 25.00 6.10
N GLY A 55 13.85 25.91 6.19
CA GLY A 55 12.83 26.13 5.18
C GLY A 55 11.74 25.05 5.13
N VAL A 56 11.63 24.18 6.13
CA VAL A 56 10.65 23.07 6.11
C VAL A 56 9.22 23.56 6.23
N LEU A 57 8.99 24.72 6.90
CA LEU A 57 7.68 25.35 7.05
C LEU A 57 7.10 25.83 5.71
N SER A 58 7.98 26.18 4.75
CA SER A 58 7.61 26.81 3.48
C SER A 58 7.52 25.83 2.29
N LEU A 59 7.85 24.55 2.46
CA LEU A 59 7.94 23.56 1.36
C LEU A 59 6.71 23.55 0.45
N HIS A 60 5.51 23.47 1.05
CA HIS A 60 4.23 23.31 0.34
C HIS A 60 3.53 24.62 0.00
N VAL A 61 4.07 25.73 0.43
CA VAL A 61 3.49 27.06 0.21
C VAL A 61 3.92 27.57 -1.18
N PRO A 62 3.01 28.14 -2.00
CA PRO A 62 3.36 28.69 -3.30
C PRO A 62 4.43 29.81 -3.21
N GLU A 63 5.30 29.90 -4.22
CA GLU A 63 6.38 30.90 -4.28
C GLU A 63 5.87 32.35 -4.15
N GLU A 64 4.73 32.68 -4.75
CA GLU A 64 4.07 33.98 -4.70
C GLU A 64 3.62 34.38 -3.30
N HIS A 65 3.57 33.41 -2.38
CA HIS A 65 3.23 33.59 -0.96
C HIS A 65 4.43 33.36 -0.04
N GLY A 66 5.66 33.42 -0.55
CA GLY A 66 6.89 33.27 0.23
C GLY A 66 7.29 31.84 0.52
N GLY A 67 6.69 30.86 -0.16
CA GLY A 67 7.03 29.44 -0.07
C GLY A 67 8.07 28.98 -1.09
N GLN A 68 8.31 27.67 -1.16
CA GLN A 68 9.23 27.02 -2.09
C GLN A 68 8.53 26.41 -3.32
N GLY A 69 7.19 26.46 -3.37
CA GLY A 69 6.40 26.03 -4.51
C GLY A 69 6.38 24.51 -4.76
N TYR A 70 6.86 23.70 -3.80
CA TYR A 70 6.71 22.25 -3.87
C TYR A 70 5.26 21.84 -3.60
N GLY A 71 5.01 20.73 -2.90
CA GLY A 71 3.66 20.26 -2.61
C GLY A 71 3.54 19.50 -1.31
N LEU A 72 2.37 18.92 -1.09
CA LEU A 72 2.16 18.01 0.04
C LEU A 72 3.07 16.76 -0.01
N PRO A 73 3.51 16.22 -1.17
CA PRO A 73 4.45 15.10 -1.20
C PRO A 73 5.77 15.40 -0.49
N GLU A 74 6.39 16.55 -0.76
CA GLU A 74 7.65 16.96 -0.14
C GLU A 74 7.46 17.24 1.35
N LEU A 75 6.35 17.88 1.72
CA LEU A 75 5.99 18.08 3.13
C LEU A 75 5.77 16.74 3.84
N ALA A 76 5.13 15.75 3.21
CA ALA A 76 4.93 14.42 3.78
C ALA A 76 6.25 13.68 4.00
N VAL A 77 7.23 13.81 3.07
CA VAL A 77 8.58 13.27 3.25
C VAL A 77 9.26 13.89 4.46
N ALA A 78 9.16 15.21 4.60
CA ALA A 78 9.73 15.90 5.75
C ALA A 78 9.06 15.47 7.06
N LEU A 79 7.73 15.39 7.10
CA LEU A 79 6.97 14.97 8.28
C LEU A 79 7.26 13.52 8.68
N GLU A 80 7.46 12.61 7.73
CA GLU A 80 7.87 11.22 8.03
C GLU A 80 9.20 11.20 8.81
N GLU A 81 10.20 11.96 8.37
CA GLU A 81 11.50 12.03 9.05
C GLU A 81 11.42 12.77 10.39
N LEU A 82 10.61 13.83 10.50
CA LEU A 82 10.37 14.55 11.74
C LEU A 82 9.56 13.70 12.76
N GLY A 83 8.62 12.88 12.28
CA GLY A 83 7.90 11.91 13.09
C GLY A 83 8.82 10.80 13.62
N ARG A 84 9.74 10.33 12.79
CA ARG A 84 10.81 9.38 13.17
C ARG A 84 11.69 9.94 14.28
N ALA A 85 11.96 11.24 14.27
CA ALA A 85 12.76 11.93 15.28
C ALA A 85 11.93 12.48 16.45
N LEU A 86 10.61 12.27 16.47
CA LEU A 86 9.70 12.77 17.50
C LEU A 86 9.81 14.28 17.75
N VAL A 87 9.96 15.07 16.69
CA VAL A 87 10.17 16.52 16.78
C VAL A 87 9.06 17.19 17.59
N PRO A 88 9.40 17.99 18.63
CA PRO A 88 8.43 18.62 19.53
C PRO A 88 7.88 19.93 19.00
N GLY A 89 6.94 20.53 19.73
CA GLY A 89 6.51 21.91 19.53
C GLY A 89 5.42 22.10 18.46
N ALA A 90 5.39 23.32 17.88
CA ALA A 90 4.29 23.80 17.05
C ALA A 90 4.42 23.47 15.55
N PHE A 91 5.42 22.69 15.13
CA PHE A 91 5.67 22.45 13.70
C PHE A 91 4.45 21.86 12.97
N LEU A 92 3.98 20.67 13.39
CA LEU A 92 2.84 20.00 12.75
C LEU A 92 1.56 20.88 12.72
N PRO A 93 1.13 21.51 13.84
CA PRO A 93 -0.03 22.38 13.79
C PRO A 93 0.16 23.61 12.89
N THR A 94 1.37 24.17 12.79
CA THR A 94 1.67 25.32 11.91
C THR A 94 1.61 24.91 10.42
N VAL A 95 2.24 23.80 10.03
CA VAL A 95 2.15 23.35 8.63
C VAL A 95 0.75 22.84 8.25
N LEU A 96 -0.05 22.39 9.20
CA LEU A 96 -1.46 22.10 8.93
C LEU A 96 -2.24 23.40 8.69
N ALA A 97 -2.00 24.45 9.49
CA ALA A 97 -2.65 25.73 9.29
C ALA A 97 -2.27 26.35 7.93
N SER A 98 -0.98 26.37 7.58
CA SER A 98 -0.55 26.88 6.28
C SER A 98 -1.06 26.04 5.10
N ALA A 99 -1.17 24.71 5.24
CA ALA A 99 -1.75 23.86 4.21
C ALA A 99 -3.26 24.15 4.00
N VAL A 100 -4.00 24.39 5.08
CA VAL A 100 -5.42 24.78 4.99
C VAL A 100 -5.57 26.15 4.31
N LEU A 101 -4.71 27.13 4.63
CA LEU A 101 -4.73 28.44 3.97
C LEU A 101 -4.33 28.37 2.50
N ALA A 102 -3.31 27.56 2.16
CA ALA A 102 -2.89 27.36 0.78
C ALA A 102 -3.99 26.68 -0.06
N ASP A 103 -4.68 25.70 0.51
CA ASP A 103 -5.81 25.02 -0.15
C ASP A 103 -6.99 25.96 -0.39
N ALA A 104 -7.26 26.87 0.55
CA ALA A 104 -8.28 27.93 0.41
C ALA A 104 -7.95 28.88 -0.76
N VAL A 105 -6.70 29.36 -0.84
CA VAL A 105 -6.24 30.25 -1.91
C VAL A 105 -6.33 29.56 -3.28
N LEU A 106 -5.92 28.28 -3.36
CA LEU A 106 -6.05 27.50 -4.59
C LEU A 106 -7.51 27.30 -5.00
N THR A 107 -8.40 27.04 -4.05
CA THR A 107 -9.83 26.85 -4.31
C THR A 107 -10.46 28.16 -4.83
N ASP A 108 -10.11 29.29 -4.24
CA ASP A 108 -10.58 30.62 -4.70
C ASP A 108 -10.11 30.90 -6.12
N ALA A 109 -8.85 30.61 -6.46
CA ALA A 109 -8.30 30.78 -7.81
C ALA A 109 -9.01 29.88 -8.83
N MET A 110 -9.24 28.61 -8.50
CA MET A 110 -9.97 27.66 -9.35
C MET A 110 -11.43 28.10 -9.57
N LEU A 111 -12.09 28.61 -8.54
CA LEU A 111 -13.45 29.18 -8.65
C LEU A 111 -13.47 30.42 -9.55
N ALA A 112 -12.49 31.30 -9.42
CA ALA A 112 -12.38 32.50 -10.26
C ALA A 112 -12.17 32.15 -11.74
N ASP A 113 -11.32 31.16 -12.03
CA ASP A 113 -11.06 30.66 -13.39
C ASP A 113 -12.31 29.99 -13.99
N ALA A 114 -13.01 29.16 -13.18
CA ALA A 114 -14.27 28.52 -13.59
C ALA A 114 -15.37 29.55 -13.90
N MET A 115 -15.48 30.63 -13.11
CA MET A 115 -16.41 31.74 -13.34
C MET A 115 -16.06 32.55 -14.58
N LEU A 116 -14.78 32.67 -14.93
CA LEU A 116 -14.35 33.32 -16.18
C LEU A 116 -14.68 32.46 -17.41
N ALA A 117 -14.63 31.13 -17.26
CA ALA A 117 -14.93 30.19 -18.34
C ALA A 117 -16.45 30.03 -18.59
N ASP A 118 -17.29 30.13 -17.54
CA ASP A 118 -18.76 30.04 -17.64
C ASP A 118 -19.48 31.16 -16.87
N PRO A 119 -19.95 32.21 -17.56
CA PRO A 119 -20.69 33.29 -16.94
C PRO A 119 -22.03 32.92 -16.30
N ALA A 120 -22.61 31.76 -16.62
CA ALA A 120 -23.85 31.28 -15.99
C ALA A 120 -23.57 30.72 -14.58
N LEU A 121 -22.43 30.10 -14.37
CA LEU A 121 -21.90 29.72 -13.06
C LEU A 121 -21.66 30.94 -12.17
N ALA A 122 -21.13 32.01 -12.75
CA ALA A 122 -20.91 33.27 -12.02
C ALA A 122 -22.17 33.80 -11.37
N SER A 123 -23.34 33.70 -12.02
CA SER A 123 -24.62 34.23 -11.49
C SER A 123 -25.17 33.39 -10.33
N THR A 124 -24.86 32.11 -10.26
CA THR A 124 -25.33 31.19 -9.25
C THR A 124 -24.41 31.17 -8.03
N VAL A 125 -23.09 31.29 -8.24
CA VAL A 125 -22.06 31.27 -7.20
C VAL A 125 -21.95 32.62 -6.51
N LEU A 126 -22.12 33.77 -7.23
CA LEU A 126 -22.05 35.10 -6.66
C LEU A 126 -23.22 35.44 -5.70
N ALA A 127 -24.31 34.67 -5.70
CA ALA A 127 -25.40 34.83 -4.77
C ALA A 127 -25.05 34.34 -3.34
N ASP A 128 -24.07 33.43 -3.21
CA ASP A 128 -23.69 32.77 -1.95
C ASP A 128 -22.20 32.93 -1.60
N ALA A 129 -21.38 33.61 -2.43
CA ALA A 129 -19.94 33.71 -2.19
C ALA A 129 -19.59 34.85 -1.25
N ALA A 130 -18.89 34.53 -0.15
CA ALA A 130 -18.12 35.49 0.61
C ALA A 130 -17.05 36.16 -0.30
N PRO A 131 -16.64 37.41 -0.01
CA PRO A 131 -15.65 38.12 -0.81
C PRO A 131 -14.35 37.29 -0.90
N ALA A 132 -13.77 37.19 -2.10
CA ALA A 132 -12.52 36.45 -2.39
C ALA A 132 -11.49 36.73 -1.29
N ALA A 133 -10.78 35.68 -0.87
CA ALA A 133 -9.74 35.73 0.15
C ALA A 133 -8.59 36.65 -0.33
N GLY A 134 -8.76 37.91 -0.09
CA GLY A 134 -7.85 38.96 -0.56
C GLY A 134 -6.53 38.97 0.19
N GLY A 135 -5.68 39.96 -0.05
CA GLY A 135 -4.30 40.10 0.47
C GLY A 135 -4.07 39.84 1.97
N GLY A 136 -5.13 39.71 2.78
CA GLY A 136 -5.07 39.32 4.18
C GLY A 136 -4.57 37.88 4.40
N ILE A 137 -5.16 36.91 3.72
CA ILE A 137 -4.76 35.47 3.85
C ILE A 137 -3.37 35.25 3.30
N ALA A 138 -3.02 35.86 2.15
CA ALA A 138 -1.69 35.78 1.57
C ALA A 138 -0.59 36.21 2.54
N LYS A 139 -0.81 37.32 3.28
CA LYS A 139 0.14 37.79 4.30
C LYS A 139 0.27 36.83 5.48
N LEU A 140 -0.83 36.23 5.93
CA LEU A 140 -0.80 35.21 7.00
C LEU A 140 -0.03 33.97 6.57
N LEU A 141 -0.26 33.53 5.36
CA LEU A 141 0.42 32.38 4.79
C LEU A 141 1.94 32.61 4.71
N ALA A 142 2.36 33.82 4.29
CA ALA A 142 3.78 34.18 4.27
C ALA A 142 4.41 34.13 5.68
N GLY A 143 3.71 34.65 6.71
CA GLY A 143 4.20 34.59 8.09
C GLY A 143 4.28 33.16 8.66
N LEU A 144 3.38 32.25 8.27
CA LEU A 144 3.49 30.83 8.63
C LEU A 144 4.64 30.15 7.89
N ALA A 145 4.91 30.55 6.64
CA ALA A 145 5.96 29.96 5.80
C ALA A 145 7.37 30.35 6.28
N ASP A 146 7.59 31.61 6.69
CA ASP A 146 8.89 32.09 7.17
C ASP A 146 9.12 31.83 8.67
N GLY A 147 8.08 31.34 9.39
CA GLY A 147 8.14 31.04 10.81
C GLY A 147 8.01 32.27 11.72
N SER A 148 7.72 33.46 11.17
CA SER A 148 7.42 34.68 11.98
C SER A 148 6.06 34.58 12.68
N ALA A 149 5.19 33.68 12.28
CA ALA A 149 3.94 33.32 12.93
C ALA A 149 3.79 31.81 13.07
N THR A 150 3.07 31.38 14.10
CA THR A 150 2.70 29.99 14.34
C THR A 150 1.19 29.81 14.21
N GLY A 151 0.78 28.61 13.75
CA GLY A 151 -0.61 28.29 13.50
C GLY A 151 -1.12 27.07 14.24
N ALA A 152 -2.43 27.00 14.46
CA ALA A 152 -3.13 25.82 14.92
C ALA A 152 -4.45 25.65 14.16
N VAL A 153 -4.94 24.41 14.04
CA VAL A 153 -6.23 24.11 13.41
C VAL A 153 -7.13 23.40 14.41
N SER A 154 -8.32 23.91 14.63
CA SER A 154 -9.34 23.25 15.44
C SER A 154 -10.14 22.26 14.58
N LEU A 155 -9.88 20.97 14.74
CA LEU A 155 -10.64 19.91 14.09
C LEU A 155 -11.98 19.62 14.81
N ALA A 156 -12.11 20.09 16.06
CA ALA A 156 -13.33 19.94 16.85
C ALA A 156 -14.39 20.99 16.47
N THR A 157 -15.63 20.70 16.83
CA THR A 157 -16.78 21.62 16.69
C THR A 157 -17.08 22.27 18.02
N GLY A 158 -17.83 23.40 18.00
CA GLY A 158 -18.31 24.03 19.25
C GLY A 158 -18.32 25.56 19.18
N LEU A 159 -17.65 26.13 18.18
CA LEU A 159 -17.77 27.55 17.90
C LEU A 159 -19.03 27.84 17.08
N THR A 160 -19.73 28.93 17.42
CA THR A 160 -20.89 29.43 16.71
C THR A 160 -20.66 30.87 16.31
N GLY A 161 -21.22 31.30 15.19
CA GLY A 161 -21.06 32.64 14.66
C GLY A 161 -22.38 33.24 14.24
N ARG A 162 -22.47 34.56 14.36
CA ARG A 162 -23.52 35.39 13.79
C ARG A 162 -22.91 36.50 12.94
N ALA A 163 -23.71 37.07 12.05
CA ALA A 163 -23.25 38.17 11.19
C ALA A 163 -22.66 39.30 12.02
N GLY A 164 -21.46 39.69 11.63
CA GLY A 164 -20.70 40.79 12.22
C GLY A 164 -20.69 42.03 11.33
N PRO A 165 -19.93 43.07 11.71
CA PRO A 165 -19.74 44.26 10.88
C PRO A 165 -19.06 43.88 9.53
N ASP A 166 -19.39 44.64 8.50
CA ASP A 166 -18.71 44.59 7.18
C ASP A 166 -18.58 43.19 6.55
N GLY A 167 -19.58 42.31 6.79
CA GLY A 167 -19.58 40.96 6.25
C GLY A 167 -18.71 39.94 7.02
N GLY A 168 -18.16 40.34 8.17
CA GLY A 168 -17.43 39.45 9.08
C GLY A 168 -18.34 38.62 9.98
N LEU A 169 -17.75 37.91 10.96
CA LEU A 169 -18.46 37.13 11.98
C LEU A 169 -18.20 37.67 13.40
N ILE A 170 -19.16 37.49 14.27
CA ILE A 170 -18.97 37.54 15.73
C ILE A 170 -19.07 36.11 16.25
N VAL A 171 -17.99 35.63 16.86
CA VAL A 171 -17.80 34.25 17.26
C VAL A 171 -17.91 34.07 18.76
N ASP A 172 -18.69 33.09 19.17
CA ASP A 172 -18.90 32.64 20.54
C ASP A 172 -18.73 31.12 20.68
N GLY A 173 -18.42 30.61 21.87
CA GLY A 173 -18.42 29.20 22.17
C GLY A 173 -17.05 28.64 22.56
N GLU A 174 -16.98 27.33 22.69
CA GLU A 174 -15.79 26.62 23.10
C GLU A 174 -15.49 25.47 22.10
N SER A 175 -14.23 25.30 21.72
CA SER A 175 -13.79 24.18 20.91
C SER A 175 -12.95 23.20 21.74
N GLY A 176 -13.06 21.89 21.38
CA GLY A 176 -12.37 20.79 22.05
C GLY A 176 -10.85 20.90 22.01
N PRO A 177 -10.09 19.87 22.42
CA PRO A 177 -8.64 19.95 22.40
C PRO A 177 -8.09 20.30 21.02
N VAL A 178 -7.27 21.34 20.95
CA VAL A 178 -6.62 21.85 19.75
C VAL A 178 -5.11 21.71 19.90
N LEU A 179 -4.48 20.99 18.97
CA LEU A 179 -3.04 20.78 18.98
C LEU A 179 -2.30 22.09 18.73
N GLY A 180 -1.38 22.43 19.63
CA GLY A 180 -0.51 23.58 19.48
C GLY A 180 -1.18 24.94 19.74
N ALA A 181 -2.46 25.02 20.07
CA ALA A 181 -3.16 26.32 20.20
C ALA A 181 -2.53 27.24 21.24
N SER A 182 -1.92 26.73 22.32
CA SER A 182 -1.21 27.55 23.30
C SER A 182 0.12 28.13 22.83
N LEU A 183 0.58 27.73 21.66
CA LEU A 183 1.80 28.22 21.01
C LEU A 183 1.48 28.98 19.70
N ALA A 184 0.21 29.07 19.34
CA ALA A 184 -0.20 29.63 18.08
C ALA A 184 -0.47 31.16 18.17
N ASP A 185 -0.08 31.88 17.13
CA ASP A 185 -0.48 33.26 16.87
C ASP A 185 -1.84 33.30 16.15
N LEU A 186 -2.14 32.27 15.35
CA LEU A 186 -3.33 32.16 14.55
C LEU A 186 -4.02 30.78 14.80
N VAL A 187 -5.36 30.81 14.90
CA VAL A 187 -6.17 29.60 15.00
C VAL A 187 -7.15 29.54 13.84
N VAL A 188 -7.05 28.50 13.02
CA VAL A 188 -8.03 28.18 11.96
C VAL A 188 -9.12 27.32 12.56
N ALA A 189 -10.38 27.72 12.47
CA ALA A 189 -11.48 27.00 13.10
C ALA A 189 -12.77 27.04 12.26
N GLY A 190 -13.51 25.93 12.28
CA GLY A 190 -14.87 25.88 11.74
C GLY A 190 -15.88 26.54 12.71
N VAL A 191 -16.63 27.52 12.23
CA VAL A 191 -17.64 28.28 12.96
C VAL A 191 -19.00 27.96 12.38
N ARG A 192 -19.92 27.46 13.20
CA ARG A 192 -21.29 27.16 12.78
C ARG A 192 -22.14 28.42 12.75
N THR A 193 -22.72 28.75 11.60
CA THR A 193 -23.68 29.85 11.42
C THR A 193 -25.06 29.28 11.11
N GLU A 194 -26.06 30.18 10.95
CA GLU A 194 -27.42 29.80 10.50
C GLU A 194 -27.40 29.23 9.06
N GLU A 195 -26.47 29.69 8.22
CA GLU A 195 -26.34 29.31 6.80
C GLU A 195 -25.48 28.05 6.60
N GLY A 196 -24.72 27.63 7.62
CA GLY A 196 -23.84 26.47 7.55
C GLY A 196 -22.55 26.63 8.35
N GLU A 197 -21.53 25.84 8.02
CA GLU A 197 -20.21 25.97 8.64
C GLU A 197 -19.28 26.82 7.76
N VAL A 198 -18.67 27.82 8.36
CA VAL A 198 -17.68 28.70 7.74
C VAL A 198 -16.35 28.53 8.44
N TRP A 199 -15.28 28.37 7.70
CA TRP A 199 -13.94 28.33 8.25
C TRP A 199 -13.36 29.73 8.35
N ALA A 200 -12.68 30.02 9.46
CA ALA A 200 -12.19 31.35 9.76
C ALA A 200 -10.80 31.31 10.40
N VAL A 201 -9.99 32.34 10.12
CA VAL A 201 -8.70 32.57 10.80
C VAL A 201 -8.90 33.57 11.91
N ILE A 202 -8.66 33.16 13.15
CA ILE A 202 -8.87 33.93 14.37
C ILE A 202 -7.49 34.23 14.99
N ASP A 203 -7.22 35.48 15.33
CA ASP A 203 -6.00 35.81 16.07
C ASP A 203 -6.07 35.18 17.47
N ALA A 204 -5.07 34.41 17.84
CA ALA A 204 -5.05 33.67 19.11
C ALA A 204 -5.13 34.60 20.32
N ALA A 205 -4.59 35.81 20.20
CA ALA A 205 -4.67 36.87 21.24
C ALA A 205 -6.10 37.31 21.55
N SER A 206 -7.06 37.07 20.64
CA SER A 206 -8.48 37.41 20.86
C SER A 206 -9.26 36.29 21.58
N LEU A 207 -8.64 35.08 21.71
CA LEU A 207 -9.23 33.89 22.32
C LEU A 207 -8.75 33.71 23.77
N GLN A 208 -9.59 33.11 24.59
CA GLN A 208 -9.15 32.55 25.86
C GLN A 208 -8.64 31.11 25.60
N ILE A 209 -7.34 30.92 25.77
CA ILE A 209 -6.68 29.63 25.52
C ILE A 209 -6.31 28.98 26.84
N ALA A 210 -7.02 27.87 27.16
CA ALA A 210 -6.80 27.11 28.36
C ALA A 210 -5.96 25.87 28.02
N ARG A 211 -4.70 25.88 28.46
CA ARG A 211 -3.81 24.73 28.29
C ARG A 211 -4.33 23.51 29.06
N LEU A 212 -4.18 22.34 28.44
CA LEU A 212 -4.57 21.05 29.01
C LEU A 212 -3.33 20.19 29.31
N ASP A 213 -3.46 19.25 30.23
CA ASP A 213 -2.43 18.22 30.43
C ASP A 213 -2.42 17.28 29.22
N SER A 214 -1.31 17.30 28.49
CA SER A 214 -1.20 16.64 27.19
C SER A 214 -0.72 15.20 27.35
N LEU A 215 -1.38 14.24 26.71
CA LEU A 215 -0.90 12.85 26.63
C LEU A 215 0.49 12.78 26.01
N ASP A 216 0.70 13.48 24.92
CA ASP A 216 2.01 13.73 24.31
C ASP A 216 2.65 14.95 25.01
N ARG A 217 3.59 14.68 25.89
CA ARG A 217 4.24 15.75 26.67
C ARG A 217 5.19 16.65 25.86
N THR A 218 5.50 16.24 24.64
CA THR A 218 6.35 17.02 23.72
C THR A 218 5.57 18.04 22.89
N ARG A 219 4.22 17.98 22.93
CA ARG A 219 3.32 18.88 22.20
C ARG A 219 2.11 19.28 23.06
N PRO A 220 1.91 20.59 23.32
CA PRO A 220 0.78 21.03 24.10
C PRO A 220 -0.53 20.92 23.30
N VAL A 221 -1.61 20.55 23.99
CA VAL A 221 -2.98 20.74 23.56
C VAL A 221 -3.66 21.76 24.43
N ALA A 222 -4.59 22.51 23.88
CA ALA A 222 -5.33 23.53 24.61
C ALA A 222 -6.80 23.54 24.17
N ARG A 223 -7.65 24.06 25.04
CA ARG A 223 -9.03 24.41 24.75
C ARG A 223 -9.10 25.90 24.40
N ILE A 224 -9.86 26.23 23.37
CA ILE A 224 -10.07 27.61 22.96
C ILE A 224 -11.51 28.01 23.29
N HIS A 225 -11.68 29.24 23.79
CA HIS A 225 -12.96 29.84 24.11
C HIS A 225 -13.06 31.23 23.50
N ALA A 226 -14.13 31.50 22.76
CA ALA A 226 -14.45 32.77 22.15
C ALA A 226 -15.66 33.40 22.85
N THR A 227 -15.59 34.67 23.14
CA THR A 227 -16.69 35.43 23.72
C THR A 227 -16.85 36.74 22.95
N GLY A 228 -17.76 36.76 21.99
CA GLY A 228 -18.02 37.96 21.16
C GLY A 228 -16.80 38.38 20.32
N VAL A 229 -15.99 37.41 19.87
CA VAL A 229 -14.77 37.67 19.08
C VAL A 229 -15.18 38.08 17.67
N THR A 230 -14.76 39.26 17.24
CA THR A 230 -15.03 39.77 15.89
C THR A 230 -13.97 39.24 14.93
N VAL A 231 -14.41 38.52 13.89
CA VAL A 231 -13.58 38.05 12.79
C VAL A 231 -13.95 38.84 11.54
N PRO A 232 -13.03 39.58 10.93
CA PRO A 232 -13.31 40.35 9.74
C PRO A 232 -13.53 39.47 8.50
N ALA A 233 -14.22 39.99 7.49
CA ALA A 233 -14.60 39.23 6.29
C ALA A 233 -13.38 38.66 5.51
N ASP A 234 -12.26 39.40 5.47
CA ASP A 234 -11.01 39.00 4.81
C ASP A 234 -10.24 37.87 5.54
N ARG A 235 -10.78 37.37 6.67
CA ARG A 235 -10.28 36.22 7.43
C ARG A 235 -11.21 35.01 7.31
N LEU A 236 -12.26 35.09 6.52
CA LEU A 236 -13.16 33.97 6.24
C LEU A 236 -12.61 33.19 5.04
N LEU A 237 -12.59 31.85 5.14
CA LEU A 237 -12.07 30.95 4.12
C LEU A 237 -13.24 30.37 3.31
N ALA A 238 -13.48 30.95 2.16
CA ALA A 238 -14.51 30.51 1.24
C ALA A 238 -14.13 29.16 0.61
N GLY A 239 -15.11 28.36 0.19
CA GLY A 239 -14.90 27.14 -0.56
C GLY A 239 -14.31 25.95 0.22
N LEU A 240 -13.95 26.13 1.50
CA LEU A 240 -13.49 25.04 2.34
C LEU A 240 -14.61 24.38 3.12
N ASP A 241 -14.71 23.08 3.02
CA ASP A 241 -15.57 22.28 3.89
C ASP A 241 -14.75 21.51 4.95
N ARG A 242 -15.45 20.94 5.93
CA ARG A 242 -14.83 20.11 6.97
C ARG A 242 -14.12 18.88 6.38
N GLY A 243 -14.60 18.35 5.26
CA GLY A 243 -14.00 17.22 4.54
C GLY A 243 -12.61 17.55 4.04
N ALA A 244 -12.42 18.71 3.42
CA ALA A 244 -11.13 19.19 2.94
C ALA A 244 -10.12 19.38 4.08
N VAL A 245 -10.52 20.11 5.13
CA VAL A 245 -9.64 20.37 6.30
C VAL A 245 -9.25 19.10 7.03
N THR A 246 -10.22 18.18 7.27
CA THR A 246 -9.91 16.90 7.93
C THR A 246 -9.09 15.97 7.04
N SER A 247 -9.21 16.07 5.72
CA SER A 247 -8.37 15.32 4.78
C SER A 247 -6.92 15.79 4.83
N LEU A 248 -6.66 17.11 4.87
CA LEU A 248 -5.32 17.65 5.10
C LEU A 248 -4.73 17.18 6.43
N ALA A 249 -5.52 17.25 7.51
CA ALA A 249 -5.09 16.73 8.81
C ALA A 249 -4.75 15.22 8.75
N ALA A 250 -5.56 14.42 8.07
CA ALA A 250 -5.32 12.98 7.90
C ALA A 250 -4.03 12.69 7.12
N ILE A 251 -3.72 13.46 6.08
CA ILE A 251 -2.48 13.35 5.30
C ILE A 251 -1.27 13.69 6.17
N LEU A 252 -1.27 14.85 6.83
CA LEU A 252 -0.11 15.33 7.56
C LEU A 252 0.14 14.55 8.87
N PHE A 253 -0.93 14.21 9.61
CA PHE A 253 -0.83 13.34 10.79
C PHE A 253 -0.42 11.93 10.38
N GLY A 254 -0.93 11.45 9.25
CA GLY A 254 -0.55 10.17 8.66
C GLY A 254 0.93 10.11 8.29
N ALA A 255 1.49 11.20 7.74
CA ALA A 255 2.91 11.29 7.38
C ALA A 255 3.80 11.17 8.62
N GLU A 256 3.48 11.91 9.67
CA GLU A 256 4.20 11.78 10.95
C GLU A 256 4.03 10.37 11.54
N ALA A 257 2.83 9.81 11.47
CA ALA A 257 2.54 8.46 11.96
C ALA A 257 3.35 7.37 11.21
N ALA A 258 3.57 7.52 9.90
CA ALA A 258 4.43 6.61 9.15
C ALA A 258 5.88 6.62 9.67
N GLY A 259 6.41 7.80 9.99
CA GLY A 259 7.72 7.93 10.63
C GLY A 259 7.81 7.26 12.01
N ILE A 260 6.76 7.41 12.82
CA ILE A 260 6.64 6.74 14.13
C ILE A 260 6.63 5.21 13.96
N ALA A 261 5.84 4.69 13.01
CA ALA A 261 5.73 3.25 12.77
C ALA A 261 7.07 2.65 12.32
N ASP A 262 7.81 3.36 11.46
CA ASP A 262 9.13 2.93 11.01
C ASP A 262 10.18 2.98 12.11
N TRP A 263 10.22 4.06 12.91
CA TRP A 263 11.10 4.13 14.08
C TRP A 263 10.85 2.95 15.04
N ALA A 264 9.59 2.70 15.38
CA ALA A 264 9.21 1.62 16.29
C ALA A 264 9.62 0.24 15.77
N THR A 265 9.45 0.02 14.45
CA THR A 265 9.82 -1.23 13.77
C THR A 265 11.34 -1.44 13.80
N THR A 266 12.10 -0.39 13.45
CA THR A 266 13.56 -0.44 13.42
C THR A 266 14.13 -0.66 14.83
N THR A 267 13.64 0.09 15.81
CA THR A 267 14.07 -0.03 17.21
C THR A 267 13.80 -1.43 17.77
N ALA A 268 12.62 -1.99 17.55
CA ALA A 268 12.29 -3.35 17.97
C ALA A 268 13.20 -4.40 17.31
N ALA A 269 13.43 -4.28 16.00
CA ALA A 269 14.28 -5.21 15.24
C ALA A 269 15.74 -5.13 15.72
N ASP A 270 16.28 -3.92 15.92
CA ASP A 270 17.66 -3.74 16.35
C ASP A 270 17.87 -4.25 17.78
N TYR A 271 16.95 -3.98 18.70
CA TYR A 271 16.98 -4.56 20.03
C TYR A 271 16.92 -6.08 20.00
N ALA A 272 16.08 -6.65 19.15
CA ALA A 272 15.95 -8.11 19.02
C ALA A 272 17.21 -8.80 18.48
N LYS A 273 18.09 -8.09 17.76
CA LYS A 273 19.39 -8.60 17.29
C LYS A 273 20.41 -8.71 18.41
N ILE A 274 20.39 -7.77 19.37
CA ILE A 274 21.43 -7.63 20.38
C ILE A 274 21.05 -8.15 21.78
N ARG A 275 19.75 -8.14 22.12
CA ARG A 275 19.26 -8.63 23.43
C ARG A 275 19.31 -10.15 23.51
N HIS A 276 20.03 -10.68 24.48
CA HIS A 276 20.11 -12.12 24.71
C HIS A 276 19.22 -12.56 25.88
N GLN A 277 18.46 -13.62 25.68
CA GLN A 277 17.76 -14.39 26.71
C GLN A 277 17.76 -15.88 26.29
N PHE A 278 17.75 -16.78 27.29
CA PHE A 278 17.83 -18.24 27.02
C PHE A 278 19.03 -18.63 26.16
N GLY A 279 20.18 -17.94 26.34
CA GLY A 279 21.45 -18.22 25.67
C GLY A 279 21.55 -17.75 24.21
N ARG A 280 20.57 -17.00 23.68
CA ARG A 280 20.56 -16.55 22.28
C ARG A 280 19.91 -15.17 22.12
N PRO A 281 20.15 -14.45 21.01
CA PRO A 281 19.43 -13.22 20.70
C PRO A 281 17.92 -13.47 20.64
N ILE A 282 17.11 -12.55 21.19
CA ILE A 282 15.65 -12.75 21.22
C ILE A 282 15.03 -12.78 19.84
N GLY A 283 15.65 -12.16 18.84
CA GLY A 283 15.24 -12.20 17.44
C GLY A 283 15.35 -13.57 16.77
N GLN A 284 16.00 -14.55 17.40
CA GLN A 284 15.96 -15.95 16.97
C GLN A 284 14.66 -16.66 17.36
N PHE A 285 13.91 -16.16 18.37
CA PHE A 285 12.63 -16.73 18.70
C PHE A 285 11.59 -16.34 17.65
N GLN A 286 10.92 -17.33 17.06
CA GLN A 286 9.98 -17.15 15.95
C GLN A 286 8.88 -16.12 16.30
N ALA A 287 8.34 -16.16 17.49
CA ALA A 287 7.31 -15.23 17.93
C ALA A 287 7.78 -13.75 17.92
N VAL A 288 9.02 -13.47 18.34
CA VAL A 288 9.60 -12.12 18.31
C VAL A 288 9.90 -11.71 16.86
N LYS A 289 10.49 -12.63 16.07
CA LYS A 289 10.78 -12.42 14.65
C LYS A 289 9.51 -12.07 13.87
N HIS A 290 8.43 -12.82 14.06
CA HIS A 290 7.14 -12.61 13.41
C HIS A 290 6.48 -11.30 13.82
N ARG A 291 6.59 -10.92 15.12
CA ARG A 291 6.12 -9.62 15.59
C ARG A 291 6.79 -8.46 14.85
N CYS A 292 8.11 -8.45 14.77
CA CYS A 292 8.85 -7.45 14.00
C CYS A 292 8.49 -7.47 12.50
N ALA A 293 8.28 -8.65 11.92
CA ALA A 293 7.87 -8.77 10.52
C ALA A 293 6.47 -8.17 10.25
N TRP A 294 5.52 -8.35 11.17
CA TRP A 294 4.21 -7.70 11.09
C TRP A 294 4.29 -6.18 11.25
N MET A 295 5.14 -5.69 12.17
CA MET A 295 5.40 -4.25 12.32
C MET A 295 5.89 -3.66 11.00
N LEU A 296 6.86 -4.30 10.34
CA LEU A 296 7.35 -3.86 9.03
C LEU A 296 6.23 -3.80 8.00
N THR A 297 5.36 -4.81 7.93
CA THR A 297 4.26 -4.80 6.96
C THR A 297 3.29 -3.65 7.20
N ALA A 298 3.03 -3.30 8.46
CA ALA A 298 2.18 -2.17 8.82
C ALA A 298 2.84 -0.82 8.47
N ALA A 299 4.12 -0.65 8.80
CA ALA A 299 4.89 0.56 8.47
C ALA A 299 4.99 0.80 6.95
N GLU A 300 5.20 -0.26 6.16
CA GLU A 300 5.24 -0.19 4.70
C GLU A 300 3.89 0.24 4.08
N GLN A 301 2.77 -0.26 4.62
CA GLN A 301 1.43 0.17 4.21
C GLN A 301 1.16 1.62 4.59
N ALA A 302 1.57 2.04 5.80
CA ALA A 302 1.44 3.42 6.27
C ALA A 302 2.13 4.40 5.32
N ALA A 303 3.42 4.18 5.05
CA ALA A 303 4.19 5.03 4.13
C ALA A 303 3.58 5.06 2.72
N ALA A 304 3.09 3.92 2.21
CA ALA A 304 2.49 3.85 0.88
C ALA A 304 1.19 4.65 0.77
N THR A 305 0.29 4.53 1.76
CA THR A 305 -1.02 5.19 1.74
C THR A 305 -0.92 6.69 1.97
N VAL A 306 -0.01 7.14 2.82
CA VAL A 306 0.26 8.57 3.04
C VAL A 306 0.84 9.21 1.78
N TRP A 307 1.80 8.56 1.15
CA TRP A 307 2.40 9.05 -0.08
C TRP A 307 1.38 9.19 -1.21
N ASP A 308 0.46 8.22 -1.36
CA ASP A 308 -0.62 8.32 -2.32
C ASP A 308 -1.57 9.48 -2.00
N ALA A 309 -1.95 9.63 -0.73
CA ALA A 309 -2.84 10.70 -0.30
C ALA A 309 -2.22 12.10 -0.51
N ALA A 310 -0.92 12.26 -0.20
CA ALA A 310 -0.20 13.52 -0.39
C ALA A 310 -0.08 13.93 -1.87
N ARG A 311 0.02 12.96 -2.79
CA ARG A 311 0.07 13.19 -4.25
C ARG A 311 -1.29 13.41 -4.89
N THR A 312 -2.38 13.24 -4.14
CA THR A 312 -3.72 13.42 -4.71
C THR A 312 -4.06 14.91 -4.73
N PRO A 313 -4.34 15.50 -5.89
CA PRO A 313 -4.71 16.91 -5.98
C PRO A 313 -5.99 17.19 -5.19
N PRO A 314 -6.29 18.46 -4.87
CA PRO A 314 -7.56 18.84 -4.29
C PRO A 314 -8.73 18.29 -5.12
N ASP A 315 -9.81 17.91 -4.43
CA ASP A 315 -11.01 17.46 -5.12
C ASP A 315 -11.63 18.65 -5.89
N ALA A 316 -12.01 18.43 -7.14
CA ALA A 316 -12.63 19.47 -7.96
C ALA A 316 -13.94 19.95 -7.33
N VAL A 317 -14.22 21.23 -7.44
CA VAL A 317 -15.47 21.83 -6.94
C VAL A 317 -16.66 21.12 -7.59
N PRO A 318 -17.71 20.71 -6.83
CA PRO A 318 -18.77 19.82 -7.30
C PRO A 318 -19.57 20.27 -8.53
N ASN A 319 -19.46 21.50 -8.97
CA ASN A 319 -20.22 22.11 -10.06
C ASN A 319 -19.40 22.41 -11.35
N ALA A 320 -18.13 22.05 -11.41
CA ALA A 320 -17.37 22.14 -12.64
C ALA A 320 -17.73 20.92 -13.52
N GLU A 321 -18.51 21.13 -14.58
CA GLU A 321 -18.68 20.11 -15.63
C GLU A 321 -17.31 19.73 -16.18
N PRO A 322 -17.05 18.42 -16.44
CA PRO A 322 -15.78 18.03 -17.03
C PRO A 322 -15.62 18.73 -18.37
N ASP A 323 -14.44 19.28 -18.61
CA ASP A 323 -14.04 19.88 -19.88
C ASP A 323 -14.21 18.85 -21.02
N GLU A 324 -15.41 18.85 -21.61
CA GLU A 324 -15.68 18.14 -22.86
C GLU A 324 -15.13 18.97 -24.01
N THR A 325 -13.83 18.89 -24.25
CA THR A 325 -13.32 19.17 -25.60
C THR A 325 -13.97 18.16 -26.54
N PRO A 326 -14.79 18.59 -27.50
CA PRO A 326 -15.42 17.67 -28.43
C PRO A 326 -14.37 17.06 -29.36
N GLY A 327 -13.86 15.89 -28.96
CA GLY A 327 -13.13 15.01 -29.89
C GLY A 327 -14.15 14.34 -30.78
N GLU A 328 -14.10 14.70 -32.09
CA GLU A 328 -14.83 14.04 -33.15
C GLU A 328 -14.53 12.55 -33.15
N THR A 329 -15.39 11.75 -32.55
CA THR A 329 -15.74 10.38 -32.98
C THR A 329 -16.82 9.87 -32.02
N GLY A 330 -18.03 9.59 -32.55
CA GLY A 330 -19.17 9.03 -31.82
C GLY A 330 -18.91 7.61 -31.36
N ALA A 331 -18.28 7.46 -30.21
CA ALA A 331 -18.26 6.25 -29.41
C ALA A 331 -19.04 6.54 -28.14
N GLU A 332 -20.13 5.82 -27.94
CA GLU A 332 -20.96 5.85 -26.73
C GLU A 332 -20.07 5.74 -25.50
N THR A 333 -20.10 6.75 -24.64
CA THR A 333 -19.46 6.73 -23.32
C THR A 333 -20.03 5.57 -22.52
N PRO A 334 -19.21 4.63 -21.98
CA PRO A 334 -19.72 3.59 -21.10
C PRO A 334 -20.38 4.28 -19.91
N ALA A 335 -21.66 4.03 -19.72
CA ALA A 335 -22.42 4.50 -18.56
C ALA A 335 -21.68 4.11 -17.27
N GLY A 336 -21.25 5.10 -16.45
CA GLY A 336 -20.72 4.88 -15.13
C GLY A 336 -19.30 5.34 -14.84
N ARG A 337 -18.77 6.38 -15.49
CA ARG A 337 -17.58 7.05 -14.94
C ARG A 337 -17.99 7.80 -13.68
N PRO A 338 -17.45 7.41 -12.49
CA PRO A 338 -17.77 8.13 -11.27
C PRO A 338 -17.29 9.58 -11.39
N PRO A 339 -18.00 10.55 -10.76
CA PRO A 339 -17.55 11.93 -10.74
C PRO A 339 -16.10 12.00 -10.23
N ALA A 340 -15.29 12.82 -10.87
CA ALA A 340 -13.86 12.99 -10.58
C ALA A 340 -13.60 13.59 -9.18
N GLY A 341 -14.65 14.06 -8.49
CA GLY A 341 -14.60 14.62 -7.16
C GLY A 341 -14.50 13.56 -6.05
N ARG A 342 -13.71 13.86 -5.00
CA ARG A 342 -13.53 13.14 -3.73
C ARG A 342 -12.44 12.05 -3.73
N GLN A 343 -11.53 12.05 -4.70
CA GLN A 343 -10.37 11.13 -4.67
C GLN A 343 -9.41 11.43 -3.53
N ARG A 344 -9.18 12.72 -3.23
CA ARG A 344 -8.35 13.16 -2.11
C ARG A 344 -8.97 12.77 -0.77
N GLU A 345 -10.28 12.97 -0.62
CA GLU A 345 -11.01 12.55 0.58
C GLU A 345 -10.91 11.03 0.80
N PHE A 346 -11.02 10.23 -0.28
CA PHE A 346 -10.83 8.78 -0.22
C PHE A 346 -9.41 8.41 0.21
N ALA A 347 -8.39 8.92 -0.46
CA ALA A 347 -6.99 8.61 -0.16
C ALA A 347 -6.58 9.06 1.25
N ALA A 348 -6.99 10.26 1.67
CA ALA A 348 -6.77 10.77 3.03
C ALA A 348 -7.45 9.90 4.09
N SER A 349 -8.69 9.44 3.82
CA SER A 349 -9.41 8.54 4.73
C SER A 349 -8.71 7.17 4.84
N VAL A 350 -8.19 6.64 3.73
CA VAL A 350 -7.37 5.42 3.75
C VAL A 350 -6.10 5.61 4.57
N ALA A 351 -5.40 6.73 4.39
CA ALA A 351 -4.20 7.06 5.18
C ALA A 351 -4.52 7.18 6.67
N ALA A 352 -5.65 7.80 7.05
CA ALA A 352 -6.10 7.90 8.43
C ALA A 352 -6.35 6.53 9.08
N VAL A 353 -6.93 5.57 8.33
CA VAL A 353 -7.12 4.19 8.82
C VAL A 353 -5.79 3.47 8.93
N VAL A 354 -4.97 3.48 7.88
CA VAL A 354 -3.80 2.61 7.77
C VAL A 354 -2.61 3.17 8.54
N ALA A 355 -2.26 4.45 8.34
CA ALA A 355 -1.03 5.00 8.88
C ALA A 355 -1.11 5.28 10.38
N ILE A 356 -2.22 5.85 10.85
CA ILE A 356 -2.36 6.16 12.28
C ILE A 356 -2.47 4.86 13.09
N ASP A 357 -3.22 3.86 12.61
CA ASP A 357 -3.33 2.57 13.30
C ASP A 357 -1.99 1.81 13.29
N ALA A 358 -1.19 1.95 12.21
CA ALA A 358 0.16 1.40 12.14
C ALA A 358 1.08 2.05 13.21
N ALA A 359 1.03 3.37 13.38
CA ALA A 359 1.83 4.06 14.40
C ALA A 359 1.49 3.57 15.81
N VAL A 360 0.20 3.46 16.12
CA VAL A 360 -0.27 2.97 17.44
C VAL A 360 0.15 1.53 17.65
N SER A 361 -0.09 0.64 16.68
CA SER A 361 0.22 -0.79 16.81
C SER A 361 1.73 -1.06 16.84
N CYS A 362 2.51 -0.43 15.96
CA CYS A 362 3.97 -0.61 15.93
C CYS A 362 4.63 -0.08 17.21
N SER A 363 4.21 1.07 17.72
CA SER A 363 4.75 1.61 18.98
C SER A 363 4.40 0.69 20.17
N HIS A 364 3.17 0.15 20.23
CA HIS A 364 2.78 -0.84 21.20
C HIS A 364 3.65 -2.10 21.14
N GLU A 365 3.81 -2.66 19.93
CA GLU A 365 4.60 -3.87 19.70
C GLU A 365 6.10 -3.65 19.97
N CYS A 366 6.62 -2.45 19.73
CA CYS A 366 7.99 -2.07 20.11
C CYS A 366 8.17 -2.17 21.63
N ILE A 367 7.24 -1.62 22.43
CA ILE A 367 7.25 -1.75 23.88
C ILE A 367 7.24 -3.23 24.29
N GLN A 368 6.44 -4.06 23.64
CA GLN A 368 6.38 -5.50 23.94
C GLN A 368 7.71 -6.22 23.64
N VAL A 369 8.38 -5.87 22.51
CA VAL A 369 9.69 -6.46 22.17
C VAL A 369 10.78 -6.00 23.12
N LEU A 370 10.78 -4.73 23.51
CA LEU A 370 11.71 -4.17 24.50
C LEU A 370 11.49 -4.76 25.90
N GLY A 371 10.27 -5.20 26.24
CA GLY A 371 9.93 -5.73 27.54
C GLY A 371 9.94 -4.65 28.63
N GLY A 372 10.45 -4.97 29.82
CA GLY A 372 10.39 -4.05 30.97
C GLY A 372 10.97 -2.67 30.73
N ILE A 373 12.08 -2.58 30.00
CA ILE A 373 12.70 -1.27 29.69
C ILE A 373 11.80 -0.40 28.82
N GLY A 374 11.06 -0.99 27.86
CA GLY A 374 10.13 -0.25 26.98
C GLY A 374 8.92 0.34 27.72
N TYR A 375 8.62 -0.17 28.90
CA TYR A 375 7.52 0.30 29.75
C TYR A 375 7.94 1.43 30.71
N THR A 376 9.23 1.66 30.87
CA THR A 376 9.78 2.66 31.82
C THR A 376 10.14 3.98 31.10
N TRP A 377 10.30 5.05 31.87
CA TRP A 377 10.78 6.35 31.37
C TRP A 377 12.25 6.33 30.93
N GLU A 378 12.98 5.26 31.16
CA GLU A 378 14.37 5.11 30.76
C GLU A 378 14.54 4.88 29.24
N HIS A 379 13.45 4.60 28.50
CA HIS A 379 13.46 4.38 27.05
C HIS A 379 12.37 5.21 26.37
N GLU A 380 12.65 5.77 25.19
CA GLU A 380 11.76 6.69 24.45
C GLU A 380 10.49 6.04 23.89
N ALA A 381 10.38 4.72 23.87
CA ALA A 381 9.28 4.00 23.22
C ALA A 381 7.90 4.47 23.69
N HIS A 382 7.76 4.83 24.96
CA HIS A 382 6.51 5.35 25.50
C HIS A 382 6.15 6.74 24.95
N LEU A 383 7.15 7.58 24.60
CA LEU A 383 6.92 8.91 24.02
C LEU A 383 6.33 8.76 22.60
N TYR A 384 6.86 7.85 21.79
CA TYR A 384 6.32 7.52 20.47
C TYR A 384 4.90 6.96 20.55
N TYR A 385 4.65 6.07 21.52
CA TYR A 385 3.31 5.53 21.74
C TYR A 385 2.31 6.62 22.16
N ARG A 386 2.72 7.54 23.06
CA ARG A 386 1.90 8.69 23.47
C ARG A 386 1.60 9.61 22.30
N ARG A 387 2.59 9.89 21.44
CA ARG A 387 2.41 10.70 20.22
C ARG A 387 1.41 10.02 19.27
N ALA A 388 1.58 8.73 18.97
CA ALA A 388 0.68 7.98 18.09
C ALA A 388 -0.77 7.97 18.62
N MET A 389 -0.95 7.74 19.94
CA MET A 389 -2.27 7.80 20.58
C MET A 389 -2.88 9.21 20.54
N SER A 390 -2.07 10.26 20.73
CA SER A 390 -2.51 11.64 20.64
C SER A 390 -2.99 12.00 19.22
N LEU A 391 -2.23 11.62 18.19
CA LEU A 391 -2.64 11.81 16.80
C LEU A 391 -3.98 11.11 16.50
N ARG A 392 -4.14 9.86 16.96
CA ARG A 392 -5.41 9.12 16.81
C ARG A 392 -6.57 9.83 17.52
N ALA A 393 -6.37 10.28 18.76
CA ALA A 393 -7.41 10.93 19.52
C ALA A 393 -7.86 12.26 18.90
N LEU A 394 -6.92 13.04 18.38
CA LEU A 394 -7.19 14.34 17.73
C LEU A 394 -7.86 14.19 16.36
N LEU A 395 -7.49 13.15 15.60
CA LEU A 395 -8.07 12.89 14.27
C LEU A 395 -9.45 12.18 14.36
N GLY A 396 -9.75 11.57 15.51
CA GLY A 396 -10.97 10.79 15.75
C GLY A 396 -10.81 9.28 15.56
N PRO A 397 -11.85 8.49 15.85
CA PRO A 397 -11.80 7.04 15.83
C PRO A 397 -11.53 6.44 14.44
N SER A 398 -10.72 5.39 14.37
CA SER A 398 -10.42 4.67 13.12
C SER A 398 -11.70 4.17 12.41
N ASP A 399 -12.71 3.70 13.18
CA ASP A 399 -13.97 3.20 12.61
C ASP A 399 -14.76 4.28 11.86
N GLU A 400 -14.71 5.54 12.28
CA GLU A 400 -15.35 6.65 11.57
C GLU A 400 -14.69 6.88 10.20
N TRP A 401 -13.36 6.86 10.14
CA TRP A 401 -12.60 6.96 8.89
C TRP A 401 -12.85 5.77 7.99
N ALA A 402 -12.87 4.56 8.55
CA ALA A 402 -13.20 3.35 7.80
C ALA A 402 -14.62 3.42 7.21
N ARG A 403 -15.63 3.87 7.98
CA ARG A 403 -16.99 4.11 7.48
C ARG A 403 -17.01 5.13 6.34
N ARG A 404 -16.17 6.16 6.42
CA ARG A 404 -16.03 7.16 5.36
C ARG A 404 -15.46 6.55 4.08
N VAL A 405 -14.40 5.73 4.17
CA VAL A 405 -13.86 4.95 3.05
C VAL A 405 -14.94 4.09 2.42
N ALA A 406 -15.72 3.33 3.24
CA ALA A 406 -16.78 2.48 2.73
C ALA A 406 -17.84 3.27 1.97
N LYS A 407 -18.32 4.39 2.53
CA LYS A 407 -19.33 5.25 1.89
C LYS A 407 -18.83 5.79 0.54
N LEU A 408 -17.61 6.31 0.49
CA LEU A 408 -16.98 6.80 -0.74
C LEU A 408 -16.81 5.68 -1.78
N ALA A 409 -16.32 4.51 -1.36
CA ALA A 409 -16.15 3.37 -2.25
C ALA A 409 -17.50 2.85 -2.79
N MET A 410 -18.54 2.77 -1.97
CA MET A 410 -19.88 2.34 -2.36
C MET A 410 -20.60 3.36 -3.26
N SER A 411 -20.30 4.66 -3.11
CA SER A 411 -20.81 5.69 -4.03
C SER A 411 -20.09 5.75 -5.37
N GLY A 412 -19.14 4.84 -5.61
CA GLY A 412 -18.41 4.75 -6.87
C GLY A 412 -17.07 5.50 -6.89
N THR A 413 -16.68 6.20 -5.81
CA THR A 413 -15.36 6.83 -5.74
C THR A 413 -14.27 5.77 -5.86
N ARG A 414 -13.37 5.92 -6.82
CA ARG A 414 -12.21 5.07 -7.05
C ARG A 414 -10.97 5.94 -7.23
N ARG A 415 -9.89 5.51 -6.60
CA ARG A 415 -8.60 6.09 -6.89
C ARG A 415 -7.77 5.05 -7.64
N PRO A 416 -7.60 5.21 -8.96
CA PRO A 416 -6.74 4.32 -9.72
C PRO A 416 -5.29 4.55 -9.30
N VAL A 417 -4.63 3.45 -8.95
CA VAL A 417 -3.20 3.46 -8.64
C VAL A 417 -2.43 3.43 -9.95
N ASN A 418 -2.20 4.61 -10.54
CA ASN A 418 -1.45 4.78 -11.77
C ASN A 418 -0.02 5.23 -11.46
N VAL A 419 0.94 4.69 -12.21
CA VAL A 419 2.28 5.26 -12.29
C VAL A 419 2.21 6.37 -13.32
N GLU A 420 2.43 7.60 -12.86
CA GLU A 420 2.68 8.71 -13.79
C GLU A 420 4.03 8.46 -14.42
N LEU A 421 4.03 8.43 -15.75
CA LEU A 421 5.22 8.12 -16.50
C LEU A 421 5.74 9.44 -17.13
N PRO A 422 7.08 9.69 -17.20
CA PRO A 422 7.63 10.91 -17.77
C PRO A 422 7.18 11.15 -19.21
N GLU A 423 7.15 12.41 -19.67
CA GLU A 423 6.78 12.79 -21.05
C GLU A 423 7.64 12.10 -22.12
N ALA A 424 8.88 11.71 -21.79
CA ALA A 424 9.76 10.93 -22.68
C ALA A 424 9.13 9.62 -23.18
N GLU A 425 8.04 9.20 -22.58
CA GLU A 425 7.32 7.97 -22.90
C GLU A 425 6.25 8.11 -23.99
N ALA A 426 5.90 9.32 -24.38
CA ALA A 426 4.89 9.51 -25.43
C ALA A 426 5.29 8.78 -26.71
N ALA A 427 6.58 8.82 -27.08
CA ALA A 427 7.12 8.11 -28.23
C ALA A 427 7.06 6.59 -28.06
N LEU A 428 7.46 6.09 -26.88
CA LEU A 428 7.38 4.66 -26.56
C LEU A 428 5.93 4.16 -26.56
N ARG A 429 5.03 4.90 -25.94
CA ARG A 429 3.60 4.59 -25.91
C ARG A 429 3.00 4.55 -27.31
N SER A 430 3.35 5.52 -28.17
CA SER A 430 2.90 5.56 -29.55
C SER A 430 3.40 4.36 -30.37
N ALA A 431 4.67 3.96 -30.19
CA ALA A 431 5.24 2.79 -30.85
C ALA A 431 4.55 1.48 -30.40
N VAL A 432 4.37 1.30 -29.08
CA VAL A 432 3.69 0.13 -28.52
C VAL A 432 2.23 0.06 -29.00
N ARG A 433 1.54 1.20 -29.06
CA ARG A 433 0.16 1.27 -29.55
C ARG A 433 0.05 0.89 -31.03
N ALA A 434 1.00 1.34 -31.88
CA ALA A 434 1.03 0.98 -33.27
C ALA A 434 1.24 -0.53 -33.50
N ASP A 435 2.20 -1.13 -32.79
CA ASP A 435 2.44 -2.58 -32.84
C ASP A 435 1.20 -3.38 -32.37
N LEU A 436 0.53 -2.93 -31.29
CA LEU A 436 -0.64 -3.59 -30.73
C LEU A 436 -1.89 -3.45 -31.60
N ALA A 437 -2.02 -2.39 -32.38
CA ALA A 437 -3.14 -2.21 -33.32
C ALA A 437 -3.17 -3.32 -34.38
N GLU A 438 -2.01 -3.71 -34.92
CA GLU A 438 -1.89 -4.84 -35.85
C GLU A 438 -2.31 -6.17 -35.16
N ILE A 439 -1.88 -6.38 -33.94
CA ILE A 439 -2.18 -7.60 -33.16
C ILE A 439 -3.66 -7.64 -32.76
N ALA A 440 -4.24 -6.50 -32.41
CA ALA A 440 -5.66 -6.41 -32.04
C ALA A 440 -6.59 -6.80 -33.19
N ALA A 441 -6.18 -6.54 -34.43
CA ALA A 441 -6.91 -6.93 -35.64
C ALA A 441 -6.93 -8.46 -35.87
N LEU A 442 -5.97 -9.20 -35.31
CA LEU A 442 -5.91 -10.66 -35.40
C LEU A 442 -6.89 -11.31 -34.42
N THR A 443 -7.30 -12.57 -34.68
CA THR A 443 -8.20 -13.32 -33.81
C THR A 443 -7.68 -14.75 -33.51
N GLY A 444 -8.15 -15.33 -32.40
CA GLY A 444 -7.90 -16.74 -32.08
C GLY A 444 -6.41 -17.12 -32.07
N ALA A 445 -6.10 -18.28 -32.67
CA ALA A 445 -4.76 -18.84 -32.69
C ALA A 445 -3.71 -17.97 -33.43
N GLU A 446 -4.13 -17.15 -34.37
CA GLU A 446 -3.21 -16.27 -35.11
C GLU A 446 -2.70 -15.16 -34.18
N ARG A 447 -3.61 -14.51 -33.42
CA ARG A 447 -3.23 -13.52 -32.39
C ARG A 447 -2.26 -14.14 -31.37
N THR A 448 -2.59 -15.31 -30.86
CA THR A 448 -1.74 -16.02 -29.88
C THR A 448 -0.35 -16.31 -30.42
N ARG A 449 -0.26 -16.81 -31.67
CA ARG A 449 1.04 -17.05 -32.31
C ARG A 449 1.86 -15.77 -32.45
N ARG A 450 1.23 -14.67 -32.87
CA ARG A 450 1.90 -13.39 -33.04
C ARG A 450 2.38 -12.82 -31.70
N LEU A 451 1.54 -12.88 -30.67
CA LEU A 451 1.93 -12.45 -29.31
C LEU A 451 3.13 -13.22 -28.78
N ALA A 452 3.18 -14.54 -29.00
CA ALA A 452 4.30 -15.39 -28.56
C ALA A 452 5.56 -15.12 -29.39
N ALA A 453 5.46 -15.03 -30.71
CA ALA A 453 6.61 -14.83 -31.60
C ALA A 453 7.28 -13.47 -31.42
N ASP A 454 6.51 -12.42 -31.15
CA ASP A 454 7.02 -11.05 -30.98
C ASP A 454 7.37 -10.74 -29.53
N GLY A 455 7.30 -11.72 -28.61
CA GLY A 455 7.71 -11.60 -27.20
C GLY A 455 6.76 -10.80 -26.31
N TRP A 456 5.49 -10.61 -26.70
CA TRP A 456 4.48 -9.89 -25.92
C TRP A 456 3.98 -10.64 -24.70
N VAL A 457 4.10 -11.97 -24.69
CA VAL A 457 3.63 -12.82 -23.58
C VAL A 457 4.47 -12.62 -22.33
N THR A 458 5.78 -12.45 -22.51
CA THR A 458 6.76 -12.27 -21.43
C THR A 458 7.73 -11.14 -21.79
N PRO A 459 7.27 -9.88 -21.90
CA PRO A 459 8.06 -8.79 -22.49
C PRO A 459 9.38 -8.51 -21.78
N HIS A 460 9.47 -8.80 -20.47
CA HIS A 460 10.67 -8.62 -19.65
C HIS A 460 11.80 -9.63 -19.93
N LEU A 461 11.48 -10.76 -20.58
CA LEU A 461 12.49 -11.76 -20.85
C LEU A 461 13.35 -11.40 -22.06
N PRO A 462 14.57 -11.93 -22.19
CA PRO A 462 15.44 -11.61 -23.31
C PRO A 462 14.90 -12.18 -24.64
N ARG A 463 15.27 -11.53 -25.75
CA ARG A 463 15.00 -12.06 -27.08
C ARG A 463 15.69 -13.41 -27.27
N PRO A 464 15.10 -14.35 -28.05
CA PRO A 464 13.86 -14.23 -28.82
C PRO A 464 12.58 -14.50 -28.00
N TRP A 465 12.66 -14.88 -26.74
CA TRP A 465 11.56 -15.36 -25.89
C TRP A 465 10.73 -14.24 -25.26
N GLY A 466 11.24 -13.04 -25.25
CA GLY A 466 10.62 -11.82 -24.83
C GLY A 466 11.11 -10.63 -25.67
N ARG A 467 10.84 -9.43 -25.21
CA ARG A 467 11.26 -8.19 -25.88
C ARG A 467 12.54 -7.59 -25.27
N GLY A 468 13.01 -8.12 -24.14
CA GLY A 468 14.06 -7.51 -23.32
C GLY A 468 13.60 -6.18 -22.72
N ALA A 469 12.26 -6.02 -22.56
CA ALA A 469 11.65 -4.77 -22.16
C ALA A 469 12.13 -4.36 -20.75
N SER A 470 12.60 -3.11 -20.67
CA SER A 470 12.86 -2.46 -19.39
C SER A 470 11.59 -2.46 -18.52
N PRO A 471 11.69 -2.31 -17.22
CA PRO A 471 10.51 -2.23 -16.36
C PRO A 471 9.52 -1.14 -16.79
N LEU A 472 10.02 -0.01 -17.28
CA LEU A 472 9.24 1.08 -17.85
C LEU A 472 8.44 0.63 -19.09
N GLU A 473 9.14 0.01 -20.05
CA GLU A 473 8.49 -0.54 -21.24
C GLU A 473 7.45 -1.60 -20.88
N GLN A 474 7.70 -2.44 -19.89
CA GLN A 474 6.72 -3.42 -19.39
C GLN A 474 5.44 -2.76 -18.90
N LEU A 475 5.56 -1.62 -18.20
CA LEU A 475 4.42 -0.89 -17.68
C LEU A 475 3.60 -0.26 -18.80
N VAL A 476 4.27 0.37 -19.78
CA VAL A 476 3.62 0.93 -21.00
C VAL A 476 2.93 -0.20 -21.76
N ILE A 477 3.61 -1.32 -21.97
CA ILE A 477 3.05 -2.49 -22.67
C ILE A 477 1.78 -2.98 -21.95
N ASP A 478 1.80 -3.12 -20.65
CA ASP A 478 0.65 -3.61 -19.87
C ASP A 478 -0.54 -2.63 -19.96
N GLN A 479 -0.29 -1.33 -19.88
CA GLN A 479 -1.33 -0.30 -20.03
C GLN A 479 -1.93 -0.30 -21.44
N GLU A 480 -1.10 -0.31 -22.49
CA GLU A 480 -1.58 -0.28 -23.86
C GLU A 480 -2.25 -1.59 -24.29
N MET A 481 -1.79 -2.76 -23.80
CA MET A 481 -2.47 -4.04 -24.03
C MET A 481 -3.88 -4.03 -23.42
N ARG A 482 -4.04 -3.50 -22.20
CA ARG A 482 -5.37 -3.36 -21.57
C ARG A 482 -6.26 -2.42 -22.37
N ALA A 483 -5.74 -1.27 -22.78
CA ALA A 483 -6.48 -0.28 -23.56
C ALA A 483 -6.93 -0.84 -24.92
N ALA A 484 -6.08 -1.65 -25.58
CA ALA A 484 -6.38 -2.31 -26.85
C ALA A 484 -7.25 -3.57 -26.69
N GLY A 485 -7.61 -3.99 -25.48
CA GLY A 485 -8.33 -5.24 -25.24
C GLY A 485 -7.54 -6.50 -25.64
N VAL A 486 -6.21 -6.39 -25.76
CA VAL A 486 -5.33 -7.51 -26.11
C VAL A 486 -4.90 -8.23 -24.84
N ARG A 487 -5.17 -9.53 -24.76
CA ARG A 487 -4.77 -10.38 -23.62
C ARG A 487 -3.77 -11.43 -24.06
N ALA A 488 -2.65 -11.50 -23.35
CA ALA A 488 -1.70 -12.59 -23.52
C ALA A 488 -2.29 -13.94 -23.01
N PRO A 489 -1.88 -15.08 -23.59
CA PRO A 489 -2.26 -16.38 -23.06
C PRO A 489 -1.77 -16.55 -21.60
N SER A 490 -2.61 -17.18 -20.77
CA SER A 490 -2.23 -17.50 -19.40
C SER A 490 -1.26 -18.70 -19.40
N LEU A 491 -0.03 -18.47 -18.95
CA LEU A 491 0.96 -19.52 -18.87
C LEU A 491 0.80 -20.39 -17.63
N VAL A 492 0.06 -19.95 -16.62
CA VAL A 492 -0.09 -20.61 -15.31
C VAL A 492 1.30 -21.02 -14.77
N ILE A 493 1.57 -22.31 -14.61
CA ILE A 493 2.85 -22.86 -14.15
C ILE A 493 3.98 -22.57 -15.15
N GLY A 494 3.69 -22.50 -16.46
CA GLY A 494 4.63 -22.10 -17.50
C GLY A 494 5.32 -20.74 -17.21
N ALA A 495 4.65 -19.83 -16.47
CA ALA A 495 5.20 -18.52 -16.15
C ALA A 495 6.48 -18.57 -15.30
N TRP A 496 6.71 -19.60 -14.51
CA TRP A 496 7.98 -19.80 -13.78
C TRP A 496 8.86 -20.91 -14.36
N VAL A 497 8.33 -21.71 -15.29
CA VAL A 497 9.14 -22.66 -16.09
C VAL A 497 9.98 -21.91 -17.13
N VAL A 498 9.37 -20.96 -17.86
CA VAL A 498 10.03 -20.20 -18.94
C VAL A 498 11.33 -19.52 -18.46
N PRO A 499 11.35 -18.70 -17.40
CA PRO A 499 12.60 -18.07 -16.94
C PRO A 499 13.64 -19.08 -16.42
N ALA A 500 13.22 -20.23 -15.89
CA ALA A 500 14.14 -21.27 -15.47
C ALA A 500 14.82 -21.94 -16.69
N LEU A 501 14.07 -22.23 -17.76
CA LEU A 501 14.63 -22.81 -19.00
C LEU A 501 15.52 -21.81 -19.75
N ILE A 502 15.15 -20.52 -19.80
CA ILE A 502 16.01 -19.47 -20.40
C ILE A 502 17.36 -19.42 -19.70
N LYS A 503 17.37 -19.50 -18.37
CA LYS A 503 18.60 -19.32 -17.58
C LYS A 503 19.48 -20.56 -17.52
N TYR A 504 18.89 -21.74 -17.50
CA TYR A 504 19.60 -23.00 -17.20
C TYR A 504 19.42 -24.09 -18.25
N GLY A 505 18.44 -23.98 -19.14
CA GLY A 505 18.19 -24.95 -20.19
C GLY A 505 19.17 -24.82 -21.36
N THR A 506 19.43 -25.91 -22.05
CA THR A 506 20.20 -25.91 -23.29
C THR A 506 19.45 -25.23 -24.43
N PRO A 507 20.13 -24.74 -25.48
CA PRO A 507 19.46 -24.22 -26.67
C PRO A 507 18.38 -25.15 -27.24
N GLN A 508 18.67 -26.43 -27.30
CA GLN A 508 17.72 -27.45 -27.79
C GLN A 508 16.49 -27.59 -26.91
N GLN A 509 16.65 -27.50 -25.58
CA GLN A 509 15.52 -27.48 -24.64
C GLN A 509 14.69 -26.23 -24.81
N GLN A 510 15.33 -25.08 -24.96
CA GLN A 510 14.65 -23.81 -25.19
C GLN A 510 13.82 -23.85 -26.49
N GLU A 511 14.41 -24.28 -27.60
CA GLU A 511 13.72 -24.42 -28.88
C GLU A 511 12.57 -25.42 -28.85
N ARG A 512 12.72 -26.53 -28.11
CA ARG A 512 11.69 -27.57 -27.99
C ARG A 512 10.48 -27.09 -27.14
N PHE A 513 10.69 -26.42 -26.04
CA PHE A 513 9.65 -26.20 -25.06
C PHE A 513 9.10 -24.74 -25.03
N LEU A 514 9.94 -23.73 -25.24
CA LEU A 514 9.51 -22.36 -25.03
C LEU A 514 8.47 -21.85 -26.04
N PRO A 515 8.58 -22.14 -27.37
CA PRO A 515 7.58 -21.64 -28.33
C PRO A 515 6.16 -22.16 -28.02
N ALA A 516 6.04 -23.43 -27.71
CA ALA A 516 4.74 -24.06 -27.41
C ALA A 516 4.20 -23.58 -26.03
N THR A 517 5.08 -23.41 -25.06
CA THR A 517 4.69 -22.84 -23.74
C THR A 517 4.18 -21.42 -23.88
N LEU A 518 4.88 -20.55 -24.61
CA LEU A 518 4.50 -19.16 -24.81
C LEU A 518 3.19 -19.00 -25.58
N ARG A 519 2.86 -19.94 -26.46
CA ARG A 519 1.55 -19.99 -27.16
C ARG A 519 0.44 -20.59 -26.28
N GLY A 520 0.79 -21.22 -25.14
CA GLY A 520 -0.19 -21.94 -24.32
C GLY A 520 -0.68 -23.25 -24.96
N ASP A 521 0.10 -23.84 -25.87
CA ASP A 521 -0.26 -25.07 -26.59
C ASP A 521 -0.37 -26.27 -25.64
N PHE A 522 0.36 -26.27 -24.53
CA PHE A 522 0.25 -27.26 -23.46
C PHE A 522 0.50 -26.64 -22.08
N MET A 523 -0.03 -27.32 -21.07
CA MET A 523 0.11 -26.92 -19.69
C MET A 523 1.27 -27.66 -19.00
N TRP A 524 1.88 -26.99 -18.05
CA TRP A 524 2.88 -27.54 -17.14
C TRP A 524 2.28 -27.86 -15.77
N CYS A 525 2.86 -28.85 -15.08
CA CYS A 525 2.70 -29.02 -13.64
C CYS A 525 4.05 -29.04 -12.93
N GLN A 526 4.01 -28.89 -11.59
CA GLN A 526 5.22 -28.83 -10.76
C GLN A 526 5.27 -30.00 -9.78
N LEU A 527 6.21 -30.92 -9.98
CA LEU A 527 6.42 -32.12 -9.17
C LEU A 527 7.55 -31.86 -8.15
N PHE A 528 7.28 -31.03 -7.15
CA PHE A 528 8.27 -30.66 -6.14
C PHE A 528 7.97 -31.32 -4.79
N SER A 529 6.85 -30.95 -4.17
CA SER A 529 6.48 -31.41 -2.82
C SER A 529 6.20 -32.91 -2.74
N GLU A 530 6.54 -33.50 -1.60
CA GLU A 530 6.28 -34.89 -1.26
C GLU A 530 5.52 -34.99 0.07
N PRO A 531 4.88 -36.13 0.42
CA PRO A 531 4.17 -36.27 1.69
C PRO A 531 5.04 -35.92 2.92
N GLY A 532 6.36 -36.19 2.85
CA GLY A 532 7.33 -35.90 3.91
C GLY A 532 8.18 -34.65 3.68
N ALA A 533 8.02 -33.94 2.56
CA ALA A 533 8.87 -32.79 2.19
C ALA A 533 8.05 -31.68 1.52
N GLY A 534 7.42 -30.83 2.32
CA GLY A 534 6.71 -29.63 1.89
C GLY A 534 7.58 -28.38 2.07
N SER A 535 7.51 -27.72 3.22
CA SER A 535 8.35 -26.54 3.53
C SER A 535 9.85 -26.88 3.58
N ASP A 536 10.23 -28.05 4.08
CA ASP A 536 11.59 -28.63 3.98
C ASP A 536 11.74 -29.40 2.68
N LEU A 537 11.67 -28.68 1.55
CA LEU A 537 11.69 -29.28 0.21
C LEU A 537 12.97 -30.06 -0.07
N ALA A 538 14.11 -29.67 0.52
CA ALA A 538 15.38 -30.37 0.36
C ALA A 538 15.38 -31.77 0.97
N GLY A 539 14.40 -32.08 1.84
CA GLY A 539 14.17 -33.41 2.41
C GLY A 539 13.51 -34.43 1.46
N LEU A 540 13.31 -34.08 0.19
CA LEU A 540 12.67 -34.94 -0.80
C LEU A 540 13.36 -36.31 -0.93
N THR A 541 12.56 -37.37 -1.18
CA THR A 541 12.97 -38.79 -1.24
C THR A 541 12.77 -39.40 -2.61
N THR A 542 12.04 -38.77 -3.55
CA THR A 542 11.96 -39.22 -4.93
C THR A 542 13.38 -39.38 -5.47
N ARG A 543 13.75 -40.61 -5.86
CA ARG A 543 15.08 -40.94 -6.38
C ARG A 543 15.11 -40.91 -7.89
N ALA A 544 16.28 -40.59 -8.44
CA ALA A 544 16.59 -40.73 -9.85
C ALA A 544 17.86 -41.58 -10.00
N GLU A 545 17.73 -42.75 -10.61
CA GLU A 545 18.81 -43.70 -10.82
C GLU A 545 19.30 -43.63 -12.26
N ARG A 546 20.61 -43.65 -12.46
CA ARG A 546 21.20 -43.61 -13.79
C ARG A 546 20.82 -44.84 -14.61
N ALA A 547 20.38 -44.63 -15.85
CA ALA A 547 20.07 -45.66 -16.83
C ALA A 547 20.75 -45.33 -18.17
N GLU A 548 20.74 -46.30 -19.12
CA GLU A 548 21.24 -46.03 -20.46
C GLU A 548 20.45 -44.94 -21.17
N GLY A 549 21.12 -43.88 -21.58
CA GLY A 549 20.51 -42.76 -22.27
C GLY A 549 19.63 -41.80 -21.40
N GLY A 550 19.62 -42.01 -20.07
CA GLY A 550 18.77 -41.21 -19.23
C GLY A 550 18.75 -41.60 -17.75
N TRP A 551 17.62 -41.40 -17.13
CA TRP A 551 17.39 -41.60 -15.70
C TRP A 551 16.04 -42.30 -15.47
N ARG A 552 15.96 -43.08 -14.40
CA ARG A 552 14.74 -43.70 -13.93
C ARG A 552 14.29 -43.06 -12.60
N LEU A 553 13.08 -42.51 -12.62
CA LEU A 553 12.53 -41.79 -11.47
C LEU A 553 11.54 -42.68 -10.74
N THR A 554 11.69 -42.79 -9.42
CA THR A 554 10.76 -43.52 -8.55
C THR A 554 10.45 -42.70 -7.30
N GLY A 555 9.16 -42.50 -7.02
CA GLY A 555 8.71 -41.74 -5.84
C GLY A 555 7.28 -41.26 -5.93
N GLN A 556 6.91 -40.35 -5.05
CA GLN A 556 5.57 -39.78 -4.98
C GLN A 556 5.65 -38.26 -4.80
N LYS A 557 4.91 -37.54 -5.62
CA LYS A 557 4.73 -36.10 -5.50
C LYS A 557 3.28 -35.80 -5.09
N ILE A 558 3.10 -34.68 -4.36
CA ILE A 558 1.79 -34.30 -3.83
C ILE A 558 1.55 -32.81 -4.01
N TRP A 559 0.32 -32.37 -3.86
CA TRP A 559 -0.11 -30.97 -4.04
C TRP A 559 0.16 -30.44 -5.45
N THR A 560 0.16 -31.31 -6.45
CA THR A 560 0.44 -30.95 -7.84
C THR A 560 -0.80 -30.37 -8.49
N SER A 561 -0.80 -29.05 -8.72
CA SER A 561 -1.87 -28.35 -9.43
C SER A 561 -1.91 -28.80 -10.88
N LEU A 562 -3.13 -29.04 -11.42
CA LEU A 562 -3.39 -29.30 -12.84
C LEU A 562 -2.65 -30.52 -13.43
N ALA A 563 -2.18 -31.47 -12.61
CA ALA A 563 -1.41 -32.62 -13.12
C ALA A 563 -2.19 -33.46 -14.15
N LYS A 564 -3.51 -33.53 -14.07
CA LYS A 564 -4.36 -34.23 -15.05
C LYS A 564 -4.38 -33.61 -16.45
N GLN A 565 -4.22 -32.27 -16.51
CA GLN A 565 -4.27 -31.47 -17.73
C GLN A 565 -2.87 -31.20 -18.29
N ALA A 566 -1.84 -31.38 -17.48
CA ALA A 566 -0.47 -31.07 -17.84
C ALA A 566 0.08 -32.11 -18.84
N ALA A 567 0.68 -31.62 -19.91
CA ALA A 567 1.46 -32.47 -20.82
C ALA A 567 2.89 -32.70 -20.31
N TRP A 568 3.46 -31.68 -19.67
CA TRP A 568 4.82 -31.71 -19.16
C TRP A 568 4.87 -31.29 -17.69
N ALA A 569 5.87 -31.81 -16.98
CA ALA A 569 6.16 -31.42 -15.60
C ALA A 569 7.60 -30.96 -15.44
N ILE A 570 7.81 -30.02 -14.53
CA ILE A 570 9.10 -29.76 -13.90
C ILE A 570 9.20 -30.63 -12.65
N CYS A 571 10.23 -31.49 -12.58
CA CYS A 571 10.39 -32.42 -11.48
C CYS A 571 11.78 -32.30 -10.84
N ILE A 572 11.84 -32.29 -9.50
CA ILE A 572 13.11 -32.45 -8.78
C ILE A 572 13.17 -33.81 -8.12
N ALA A 573 14.31 -34.44 -8.26
CA ALA A 573 14.57 -35.77 -7.70
C ALA A 573 16.01 -35.87 -7.17
N ARG A 574 16.25 -36.79 -6.26
CA ARG A 574 17.54 -37.07 -5.65
C ARG A 574 18.37 -37.99 -6.54
N THR A 575 19.46 -37.46 -7.05
CA THR A 575 20.43 -38.18 -7.89
C THR A 575 21.63 -38.67 -7.10
N ASP A 576 21.95 -38.02 -5.96
CA ASP A 576 23.03 -38.43 -5.07
C ASP A 576 22.57 -38.35 -3.59
N PRO A 577 22.34 -39.48 -2.93
CA PRO A 577 21.98 -39.55 -1.52
C PRO A 577 23.17 -39.40 -0.55
N ALA A 578 24.42 -39.49 -1.05
CA ALA A 578 25.62 -39.50 -0.21
C ALA A 578 26.13 -38.09 0.15
N VAL A 579 25.62 -37.05 -0.54
CA VAL A 579 26.03 -35.66 -0.34
C VAL A 579 24.96 -34.89 0.49
N PRO A 580 25.29 -33.69 1.00
CA PRO A 580 24.30 -32.84 1.71
C PRO A 580 23.02 -32.65 0.91
N ARG A 581 21.85 -32.62 1.58
CA ARG A 581 20.54 -32.68 0.95
C ARG A 581 20.36 -31.77 -0.27
N HIS A 582 20.90 -30.56 -0.21
CA HIS A 582 20.77 -29.55 -1.29
C HIS A 582 21.67 -29.87 -2.50
N ALA A 583 22.77 -30.59 -2.29
CA ALA A 583 23.79 -30.85 -3.31
C ALA A 583 23.53 -32.11 -4.14
N GLY A 584 22.57 -32.94 -3.77
CA GLY A 584 22.24 -34.20 -4.47
C GLY A 584 20.93 -34.20 -5.23
N ILE A 585 20.45 -33.01 -5.66
CA ILE A 585 19.15 -32.85 -6.34
C ILE A 585 19.38 -32.44 -7.79
N THR A 586 18.67 -33.08 -8.72
CA THR A 586 18.66 -32.74 -10.15
C THR A 586 17.27 -32.31 -10.59
N TYR A 587 17.20 -31.43 -11.59
CA TYR A 587 15.99 -30.89 -12.15
C TYR A 587 15.70 -31.51 -13.52
N PHE A 588 14.50 -32.04 -13.68
CA PHE A 588 14.05 -32.79 -14.84
C PHE A 588 12.84 -32.18 -15.51
N LEU A 589 12.74 -32.33 -16.85
CA LEU A 589 11.53 -32.11 -17.62
C LEU A 589 10.92 -33.51 -17.85
N LEU A 590 9.72 -33.73 -17.31
CA LEU A 590 9.08 -35.04 -17.33
C LEU A 590 7.83 -35.00 -18.20
N ASP A 591 7.73 -35.95 -19.14
CA ASP A 591 6.54 -36.16 -19.93
C ASP A 591 5.46 -36.81 -19.05
N MET A 592 4.31 -36.13 -18.85
CA MET A 592 3.23 -36.64 -18.00
C MET A 592 2.50 -37.87 -18.59
N SER A 593 2.71 -38.11 -19.87
CA SER A 593 2.20 -39.35 -20.56
C SER A 593 3.17 -40.53 -20.51
N ALA A 594 4.38 -40.38 -19.95
CA ALA A 594 5.36 -41.41 -19.87
C ALA A 594 4.86 -42.64 -19.10
N PRO A 595 5.22 -43.86 -19.53
CA PRO A 595 4.89 -45.07 -18.76
C PRO A 595 5.42 -45.00 -17.33
N GLY A 596 4.61 -45.41 -16.37
CA GLY A 596 4.93 -45.34 -14.93
C GLY A 596 4.46 -44.05 -14.24
N VAL A 597 3.91 -43.06 -14.97
CA VAL A 597 3.29 -41.89 -14.36
C VAL A 597 1.83 -42.19 -14.05
N GLU A 598 1.45 -42.08 -12.78
CA GLU A 598 0.06 -42.25 -12.36
C GLU A 598 -0.40 -41.00 -11.61
N VAL A 599 -1.48 -40.34 -12.08
CA VAL A 599 -2.06 -39.14 -11.46
C VAL A 599 -3.35 -39.49 -10.72
N ARG A 600 -3.37 -39.27 -9.40
CA ARG A 600 -4.55 -39.45 -8.54
C ARG A 600 -5.05 -38.14 -8.01
N PRO A 601 -6.35 -37.80 -8.20
CA PRO A 601 -6.90 -36.57 -7.67
C PRO A 601 -6.92 -36.58 -6.13
N LEU A 602 -6.62 -35.44 -5.54
CA LEU A 602 -6.84 -35.17 -4.12
C LEU A 602 -8.16 -34.41 -3.97
N ARG A 603 -9.06 -34.95 -3.16
CA ARG A 603 -10.29 -34.21 -2.83
C ARG A 603 -9.98 -33.16 -1.75
N GLU A 604 -10.17 -31.91 -2.09
CA GLU A 604 -9.95 -30.75 -1.25
C GLU A 604 -11.14 -30.49 -0.33
N ILE A 605 -10.97 -29.55 0.62
CA ILE A 605 -12.05 -29.15 1.53
C ILE A 605 -13.25 -28.50 0.82
N THR A 606 -13.02 -27.98 -0.40
CA THR A 606 -14.08 -27.45 -1.29
C THR A 606 -14.91 -28.55 -1.94
N GLY A 607 -14.42 -29.80 -1.91
CA GLY A 607 -14.99 -30.93 -2.66
C GLY A 607 -14.36 -31.11 -4.04
N ASP A 608 -13.59 -30.15 -4.53
CA ASP A 608 -12.88 -30.18 -5.82
C ASP A 608 -11.62 -31.07 -5.76
N SER A 609 -10.94 -31.15 -6.89
CA SER A 609 -9.67 -31.88 -7.03
C SER A 609 -8.71 -31.10 -7.93
N LEU A 610 -8.40 -29.86 -7.55
CA LEU A 610 -7.41 -29.04 -8.25
C LEU A 610 -6.01 -29.61 -8.06
N PHE A 611 -5.71 -30.09 -6.84
CA PHE A 611 -4.44 -30.74 -6.52
C PHE A 611 -4.50 -32.25 -6.74
N ASN A 612 -3.33 -32.80 -7.02
CA ASN A 612 -3.18 -34.22 -7.32
C ASN A 612 -1.97 -34.80 -6.57
N GLN A 613 -2.02 -36.12 -6.36
CA GLN A 613 -0.86 -36.98 -6.13
C GLN A 613 -0.35 -37.48 -7.47
N VAL A 614 0.96 -37.52 -7.63
CA VAL A 614 1.61 -38.08 -8.81
C VAL A 614 2.58 -39.16 -8.34
N PHE A 615 2.32 -40.39 -8.73
CA PHE A 615 3.21 -41.52 -8.49
C PHE A 615 4.11 -41.72 -9.70
N LEU A 616 5.39 -41.94 -9.44
CA LEU A 616 6.41 -42.20 -10.41
C LEU A 616 6.93 -43.63 -10.13
N ASP A 617 6.64 -44.57 -11.01
CA ASP A 617 7.08 -45.94 -10.91
C ASP A 617 8.02 -46.25 -12.06
N ASP A 618 9.33 -46.18 -11.77
CA ASP A 618 10.42 -46.47 -12.73
C ASP A 618 10.31 -45.62 -14.03
N VAL A 619 9.89 -44.38 -13.93
CA VAL A 619 9.65 -43.51 -15.08
C VAL A 619 10.96 -43.13 -15.75
N PHE A 620 11.12 -43.46 -17.03
CA PHE A 620 12.29 -43.09 -17.82
C PHE A 620 12.25 -41.61 -18.25
N VAL A 621 13.31 -40.87 -17.96
CA VAL A 621 13.54 -39.49 -18.39
C VAL A 621 14.85 -39.41 -19.16
N PRO A 622 14.83 -39.02 -20.46
CA PRO A 622 16.02 -38.94 -21.29
C PRO A 622 17.03 -37.89 -20.80
N ASP A 623 18.31 -38.06 -21.15
CA ASP A 623 19.36 -37.12 -20.78
C ASP A 623 19.11 -35.67 -21.27
N ASP A 624 18.50 -35.51 -22.45
CA ASP A 624 18.12 -34.22 -23.03
C ASP A 624 17.00 -33.50 -22.25
N CYS A 625 16.37 -34.16 -21.29
CA CYS A 625 15.37 -33.61 -20.37
C CYS A 625 15.94 -33.27 -18.97
N VAL A 626 17.27 -33.36 -18.76
CA VAL A 626 17.94 -32.83 -17.57
C VAL A 626 18.22 -31.35 -17.77
N VAL A 627 17.77 -30.46 -16.85
CA VAL A 627 18.02 -29.03 -16.93
C VAL A 627 19.23 -28.67 -16.07
N GLY A 628 20.22 -28.03 -16.69
CA GLY A 628 21.47 -27.70 -16.05
C GLY A 628 22.31 -28.91 -15.68
N ASP A 629 23.17 -28.79 -14.68
CA ASP A 629 24.06 -29.85 -14.26
C ASP A 629 23.35 -30.89 -13.37
N VAL A 630 23.78 -32.17 -13.47
CA VAL A 630 23.39 -33.19 -12.50
C VAL A 630 23.83 -32.76 -11.10
N ASN A 631 23.00 -32.95 -10.10
CA ASN A 631 23.17 -32.44 -8.73
C ASN A 631 23.08 -30.91 -8.57
N GLY A 632 22.86 -30.15 -9.68
CA GLY A 632 22.71 -28.67 -9.66
C GLY A 632 21.26 -28.18 -9.55
N GLY A 633 20.31 -29.09 -9.43
CA GLY A 633 18.86 -28.78 -9.52
C GLY A 633 18.31 -27.89 -8.41
N TRP A 634 18.92 -27.85 -7.23
CA TRP A 634 18.48 -26.98 -6.13
C TRP A 634 18.54 -25.49 -6.49
N LYS A 635 19.59 -25.07 -7.19
CA LYS A 635 19.74 -23.69 -7.68
C LYS A 635 18.59 -23.31 -8.64
N ILE A 636 18.22 -24.26 -9.51
CA ILE A 636 17.14 -24.07 -10.49
C ILE A 636 15.78 -24.04 -9.78
N ALA A 637 15.54 -24.97 -8.85
CA ALA A 637 14.33 -24.99 -8.03
C ALA A 637 14.11 -23.69 -7.27
N ARG A 638 15.17 -23.10 -6.69
CA ARG A 638 15.09 -21.79 -6.02
C ARG A 638 14.69 -20.67 -6.98
N THR A 639 15.18 -20.67 -8.22
CA THR A 639 14.79 -19.70 -9.26
C THR A 639 13.31 -19.90 -9.63
N THR A 640 12.88 -21.13 -9.81
CA THR A 640 11.46 -21.49 -10.09
C THR A 640 10.55 -20.97 -8.98
N LEU A 641 10.87 -21.25 -7.71
CA LEU A 641 10.08 -20.80 -6.54
C LEU A 641 10.09 -19.28 -6.36
N ALA A 642 11.15 -18.59 -6.78
CA ALA A 642 11.18 -17.13 -6.76
C ALA A 642 10.20 -16.54 -7.79
N ASN A 643 10.21 -17.08 -9.02
CA ASN A 643 9.28 -16.68 -10.09
C ASN A 643 7.83 -17.07 -9.80
N GLU A 644 7.59 -18.24 -9.15
CA GLU A 644 6.29 -18.65 -8.65
C GLU A 644 5.66 -17.57 -7.74
N ARG A 645 6.40 -17.07 -6.75
CA ARG A 645 5.92 -16.00 -5.86
C ARG A 645 5.54 -14.72 -6.60
N VAL A 646 6.35 -14.31 -7.58
CA VAL A 646 6.06 -13.14 -8.43
C VAL A 646 4.83 -13.39 -9.30
N SER A 647 4.72 -14.56 -9.90
CA SER A 647 3.62 -14.90 -10.79
C SER A 647 2.29 -15.07 -10.04
N LEU A 648 2.28 -15.78 -8.90
CA LEU A 648 1.10 -15.90 -8.04
C LEU A 648 0.60 -14.53 -7.58
N SER A 649 1.52 -13.58 -7.34
CA SER A 649 1.15 -12.22 -6.98
C SER A 649 0.50 -11.42 -8.13
N LYS A 650 0.67 -11.85 -9.39
CA LYS A 650 0.05 -11.22 -10.57
C LYS A 650 -1.23 -11.93 -11.04
N SER A 651 -1.28 -13.24 -10.95
CA SER A 651 -2.37 -14.06 -11.52
C SER A 651 -3.54 -14.28 -10.57
N TRP A 652 -3.28 -14.28 -9.27
CA TRP A 652 -4.30 -14.18 -8.26
C TRP A 652 -4.36 -12.71 -7.89
N THR A 653 -5.33 -12.02 -8.39
CA THR A 653 -5.55 -10.59 -8.16
C THR A 653 -5.86 -10.41 -6.67
N PHE A 654 -4.82 -10.47 -5.86
CA PHE A 654 -4.89 -10.09 -4.45
C PHE A 654 -5.28 -8.62 -4.43
N GLY A 655 -6.47 -8.30 -3.98
CA GLY A 655 -7.05 -6.96 -4.07
C GLY A 655 -8.29 -6.91 -4.96
N SER A 656 -8.49 -7.85 -5.88
CA SER A 656 -9.72 -7.91 -6.69
C SER A 656 -10.98 -8.16 -5.85
N GLY A 657 -10.83 -8.75 -4.66
CA GLY A 657 -11.93 -8.98 -3.72
C GLY A 657 -12.65 -7.72 -3.23
N VAL A 658 -12.06 -6.53 -3.37
CA VAL A 658 -12.73 -5.27 -2.97
C VAL A 658 -13.91 -4.97 -3.89
N SER A 659 -13.84 -5.24 -5.18
CA SER A 659 -14.95 -4.99 -6.10
C SER A 659 -16.14 -5.89 -5.79
N GLU A 660 -15.89 -7.18 -5.58
CA GLU A 660 -16.91 -8.15 -5.19
C GLU A 660 -17.45 -7.84 -3.79
N LEU A 661 -16.59 -7.42 -2.85
CA LEU A 661 -17.03 -6.99 -1.52
C LEU A 661 -18.01 -5.82 -1.60
N LEU A 662 -17.71 -4.81 -2.43
CA LEU A 662 -18.59 -3.65 -2.58
C LEU A 662 -19.90 -4.00 -3.28
N GLU A 663 -19.87 -4.91 -4.24
CA GLU A 663 -21.09 -5.45 -4.88
C GLU A 663 -21.97 -6.18 -3.86
N VAL A 664 -21.37 -7.09 -3.07
CA VAL A 664 -22.07 -7.82 -2.00
C VAL A 664 -22.60 -6.87 -0.92
N ALA A 665 -21.82 -5.90 -0.50
CA ALA A 665 -22.22 -4.90 0.47
C ALA A 665 -23.39 -4.05 -0.04
N GLY A 666 -23.39 -3.68 -1.33
CA GLY A 666 -24.50 -2.95 -1.97
C GLY A 666 -25.79 -3.77 -2.05
N ALA A 667 -25.67 -5.10 -2.12
CA ALA A 667 -26.80 -6.03 -2.17
C ALA A 667 -27.32 -6.46 -0.77
N ALA A 668 -26.53 -6.24 0.29
CA ALA A 668 -26.88 -6.65 1.65
C ALA A 668 -27.83 -5.66 2.34
N GLY A 669 -28.78 -6.18 3.15
CA GLY A 669 -29.74 -5.34 3.87
C GLY A 669 -29.13 -4.53 5.03
N GLN A 670 -28.07 -5.05 5.66
CA GLN A 670 -27.30 -4.36 6.69
C GLN A 670 -25.80 -4.48 6.38
N VAL A 671 -25.13 -3.35 6.29
CA VAL A 671 -23.71 -3.28 5.90
C VAL A 671 -22.85 -2.83 7.08
N PRO A 672 -21.88 -3.64 7.52
CA PRO A 672 -20.92 -3.24 8.54
C PRO A 672 -19.87 -2.30 7.94
N LEU A 673 -20.23 -1.04 7.70
CA LEU A 673 -19.42 -0.05 6.99
C LEU A 673 -17.98 0.05 7.50
N GLY A 674 -17.74 -0.06 8.82
CA GLY A 674 -16.39 -0.04 9.38
C GLY A 674 -15.53 -1.19 8.83
N GLN A 675 -16.07 -2.42 8.81
CA GLN A 675 -15.33 -3.59 8.30
C GLN A 675 -15.10 -3.51 6.78
N VAL A 676 -16.13 -3.08 6.03
CA VAL A 676 -16.00 -2.85 4.57
C VAL A 676 -14.93 -1.81 4.29
N GLY A 677 -14.91 -0.71 5.04
CA GLY A 677 -13.93 0.35 4.85
C GLY A 677 -12.50 -0.07 5.20
N VAL A 678 -12.32 -0.84 6.26
CA VAL A 678 -10.99 -1.41 6.61
C VAL A 678 -10.49 -2.30 5.47
N LEU A 679 -11.33 -3.19 4.93
CA LEU A 679 -10.92 -4.06 3.83
C LEU A 679 -10.69 -3.28 2.52
N ALA A 680 -11.49 -2.27 2.23
CA ALA A 680 -11.24 -1.40 1.09
C ALA A 680 -9.90 -0.64 1.23
N SER A 681 -9.58 -0.17 2.44
CA SER A 681 -8.29 0.48 2.73
C SER A 681 -7.11 -0.48 2.60
N GLU A 682 -7.24 -1.71 3.10
CA GLU A 682 -6.21 -2.75 2.94
C GLU A 682 -5.98 -3.11 1.47
N GLY A 683 -7.05 -3.27 0.69
CA GLY A 683 -6.96 -3.56 -0.74
C GLY A 683 -6.21 -2.45 -1.48
N HIS A 684 -6.57 -1.20 -1.23
CA HIS A 684 -5.89 -0.05 -1.81
C HIS A 684 -4.40 0.01 -1.42
N ALA A 685 -4.07 -0.23 -0.15
CA ALA A 685 -2.68 -0.29 0.33
C ALA A 685 -1.87 -1.40 -0.37
N ILE A 686 -2.48 -2.56 -0.62
CA ILE A 686 -1.84 -3.68 -1.35
C ILE A 686 -1.57 -3.30 -2.81
N ASP A 687 -2.49 -2.60 -3.46
CA ASP A 687 -2.30 -2.11 -4.83
C ASP A 687 -1.14 -1.10 -4.91
N LEU A 688 -1.07 -0.17 -3.96
CA LEU A 688 0.04 0.77 -3.82
C LEU A 688 1.39 0.08 -3.62
N LEU A 689 1.46 -0.91 -2.73
CA LEU A 689 2.68 -1.71 -2.52
C LEU A 689 3.07 -2.49 -3.78
N SER A 690 2.10 -2.89 -4.61
CA SER A 690 2.35 -3.56 -5.88
C SER A 690 3.01 -2.63 -6.90
N VAL A 691 2.53 -1.40 -7.00
CA VAL A 691 3.16 -0.36 -7.83
C VAL A 691 4.56 -0.03 -7.34
N ARG A 692 4.77 0.07 -6.03
CA ARG A 692 6.11 0.31 -5.46
C ARG A 692 7.13 -0.78 -5.83
N VAL A 693 6.72 -2.05 -5.84
CA VAL A 693 7.59 -3.15 -6.32
C VAL A 693 7.98 -2.92 -7.78
N THR A 694 7.02 -2.53 -8.61
CA THR A 694 7.26 -2.22 -10.02
C THR A 694 8.24 -1.03 -10.17
N LEU A 695 8.05 0.04 -9.40
CA LEU A 695 8.94 1.21 -9.43
C LEU A 695 10.37 0.89 -8.96
N LYS A 696 10.53 0.03 -7.95
CA LYS A 696 11.86 -0.47 -7.55
C LYS A 696 12.54 -1.25 -8.67
N GLN A 697 11.78 -2.06 -9.41
CA GLN A 697 12.31 -2.74 -10.59
C GLN A 697 12.71 -1.74 -11.68
N LEU A 698 11.95 -0.66 -11.85
CA LEU A 698 12.28 0.45 -12.78
C LEU A 698 13.62 1.10 -12.44
N SER A 699 13.95 1.26 -11.17
CA SER A 699 15.23 1.81 -10.71
C SER A 699 16.39 0.79 -10.72
N GLY A 700 16.21 -0.40 -11.32
CA GLY A 700 17.24 -1.44 -11.38
C GLY A 700 17.46 -2.20 -10.07
N THR A 701 16.64 -1.98 -9.06
CA THR A 701 16.76 -2.64 -7.76
C THR A 701 15.94 -3.93 -7.76
N GLU A 702 16.56 -5.08 -7.47
CA GLU A 702 15.81 -6.32 -7.31
C GLU A 702 14.80 -6.18 -6.16
N PRO A 703 13.53 -6.59 -6.35
CA PRO A 703 12.49 -6.45 -5.31
C PRO A 703 12.76 -7.30 -4.05
N GLY A 704 13.72 -8.22 -4.13
CA GLY A 704 14.18 -9.02 -2.99
C GLY A 704 13.02 -9.72 -2.24
N ALA A 705 13.02 -9.60 -0.91
CA ALA A 705 11.99 -10.18 -0.05
C ALA A 705 10.68 -9.38 0.00
N THR A 706 10.57 -8.24 -0.69
CA THR A 706 9.34 -7.39 -0.71
C THR A 706 8.15 -8.15 -1.30
N GLY A 707 8.39 -9.11 -2.20
CA GLY A 707 7.35 -10.04 -2.68
C GLY A 707 6.69 -10.85 -1.58
N SER A 708 7.40 -11.15 -0.47
CA SER A 708 6.86 -11.85 0.70
C SER A 708 5.87 -10.99 1.47
N VAL A 709 6.12 -9.67 1.61
CA VAL A 709 5.20 -8.72 2.24
C VAL A 709 3.88 -8.69 1.46
N ARG A 710 3.96 -8.53 0.16
CA ARG A 710 2.77 -8.48 -0.71
C ARG A 710 1.97 -9.78 -0.68
N LYS A 711 2.65 -10.94 -0.75
CA LYS A 711 2.00 -12.24 -0.65
C LYS A 711 1.27 -12.38 0.69
N LEU A 712 1.93 -12.04 1.79
CA LEU A 712 1.38 -12.14 3.14
C LEU A 712 0.09 -11.32 3.30
N LEU A 713 0.14 -10.06 2.88
CA LEU A 713 -0.99 -9.13 2.96
C LEU A 713 -2.14 -9.56 2.04
N GLY A 714 -1.86 -9.85 0.76
CA GLY A 714 -2.88 -10.19 -0.21
C GLY A 714 -3.66 -11.47 0.14
N MET A 715 -2.97 -12.49 0.63
CA MET A 715 -3.63 -13.73 1.05
C MET A 715 -4.54 -13.55 2.25
N ARG A 716 -4.07 -12.79 3.26
CA ARG A 716 -4.87 -12.49 4.44
C ARG A 716 -6.08 -11.61 4.08
N HIS A 717 -5.88 -10.64 3.22
CA HIS A 717 -6.94 -9.79 2.70
C HIS A 717 -8.01 -10.60 1.98
N ALA A 718 -7.63 -11.47 1.04
CA ALA A 718 -8.57 -12.33 0.32
C ALA A 718 -9.40 -13.22 1.25
N GLN A 719 -8.79 -13.78 2.31
CA GLN A 719 -9.51 -14.55 3.32
C GLN A 719 -10.54 -13.71 4.05
N ARG A 720 -10.16 -12.52 4.51
CA ARG A 720 -11.05 -11.60 5.24
C ARG A 720 -12.20 -11.08 4.39
N VAL A 721 -11.94 -10.80 3.10
CA VAL A 721 -13.00 -10.43 2.15
C VAL A 721 -13.99 -11.58 1.98
N ALA A 722 -13.51 -12.80 1.73
CA ALA A 722 -14.38 -13.96 1.59
C ALA A 722 -15.21 -14.22 2.86
N GLU A 723 -14.62 -14.10 4.04
CA GLU A 723 -15.30 -14.26 5.34
C GLU A 723 -16.37 -13.20 5.56
N LEU A 724 -16.09 -11.94 5.22
CA LEU A 724 -17.08 -10.87 5.35
C LEU A 724 -18.24 -11.05 4.36
N CYS A 725 -17.95 -11.33 3.10
CA CYS A 725 -18.99 -11.59 2.09
C CYS A 725 -19.85 -12.80 2.45
N TRP A 726 -19.22 -13.87 2.96
CA TRP A 726 -19.94 -15.02 3.49
C TRP A 726 -20.84 -14.65 4.65
N SER A 727 -20.37 -13.86 5.61
CA SER A 727 -21.18 -13.40 6.74
C SER A 727 -22.37 -12.54 6.30
N LEU A 728 -22.21 -11.73 5.26
CA LEU A 728 -23.27 -10.90 4.67
C LEU A 728 -24.34 -11.73 3.91
N SER A 729 -24.03 -12.97 3.55
CA SER A 729 -24.99 -13.90 2.96
C SER A 729 -26.02 -14.44 3.97
N GLY A 730 -25.82 -14.19 5.28
CA GLY A 730 -26.71 -14.64 6.34
C GLY A 730 -26.90 -16.17 6.35
N ALA A 731 -28.13 -16.65 6.49
CA ALA A 731 -28.42 -18.08 6.54
C ALA A 731 -28.07 -18.82 5.23
N ASP A 732 -28.08 -18.12 4.09
CA ASP A 732 -27.72 -18.71 2.79
C ASP A 732 -26.22 -19.13 2.77
N GLY A 733 -25.39 -18.57 3.66
CA GLY A 733 -24.01 -19.01 3.87
C GLY A 733 -23.86 -20.45 4.39
N ALA A 734 -24.94 -21.10 4.84
CA ALA A 734 -24.94 -22.51 5.22
C ALA A 734 -25.19 -23.44 4.01
N LEU A 735 -25.47 -22.91 2.83
CA LEU A 735 -25.71 -23.70 1.63
C LEU A 735 -24.36 -24.18 1.05
N GLY A 736 -24.35 -25.46 0.65
CA GLY A 736 -23.26 -26.02 -0.15
C GLY A 736 -23.59 -25.92 -1.64
N GLY A 737 -22.54 -25.82 -2.48
CA GLY A 737 -22.68 -25.81 -3.93
C GLY A 737 -21.36 -26.11 -4.64
N ASP A 738 -21.42 -26.33 -5.94
CA ASP A 738 -20.25 -26.57 -6.81
C ASP A 738 -19.43 -25.29 -7.09
N GLY A 739 -19.86 -24.16 -6.55
CA GLY A 739 -19.18 -22.87 -6.67
C GLY A 739 -19.27 -22.24 -8.06
N ALA A 740 -20.14 -22.73 -8.92
CA ALA A 740 -20.42 -22.11 -10.22
C ALA A 740 -21.19 -20.78 -10.13
N GLY A 741 -21.54 -20.36 -8.91
CA GLY A 741 -22.24 -19.10 -8.63
C GLY A 741 -21.37 -17.86 -8.80
N THR A 742 -22.02 -16.70 -8.71
CA THR A 742 -21.41 -15.36 -8.77
C THR A 742 -21.47 -14.70 -7.39
N ALA A 743 -20.75 -13.59 -7.21
CA ALA A 743 -20.75 -12.84 -5.95
C ALA A 743 -22.16 -12.47 -5.47
N VAL A 744 -23.05 -12.16 -6.42
CA VAL A 744 -24.45 -11.81 -6.17
C VAL A 744 -25.33 -12.63 -7.12
N THR A 745 -26.42 -13.16 -6.61
CA THR A 745 -27.40 -13.94 -7.39
C THR A 745 -28.15 -13.05 -8.39
N ALA A 746 -28.82 -13.68 -9.36
CA ALA A 746 -29.68 -12.96 -10.32
C ALA A 746 -30.82 -12.17 -9.63
N SER A 747 -31.19 -12.53 -8.41
CA SER A 747 -32.15 -11.78 -7.58
C SER A 747 -31.56 -10.61 -6.81
N GLY A 748 -30.27 -10.30 -7.01
CA GLY A 748 -29.59 -9.18 -6.34
C GLY A 748 -29.26 -9.43 -4.87
N ARG A 749 -29.12 -10.69 -4.44
CA ARG A 749 -28.73 -11.05 -3.07
C ARG A 749 -27.34 -11.70 -3.08
N PRO A 750 -26.55 -11.56 -1.97
CA PRO A 750 -25.27 -12.28 -1.85
C PRO A 750 -25.48 -13.79 -2.08
N ASP A 751 -24.59 -14.41 -2.87
CA ASP A 751 -24.64 -15.86 -3.14
C ASP A 751 -23.92 -16.61 -2.02
N GLY A 752 -24.70 -17.17 -1.07
CA GLY A 752 -24.16 -17.84 0.10
C GLY A 752 -23.33 -19.08 -0.22
N ALA A 753 -23.74 -19.88 -1.21
CA ALA A 753 -23.00 -21.08 -1.61
C ALA A 753 -21.64 -20.72 -2.28
N HIS A 754 -21.64 -19.70 -3.13
CA HIS A 754 -20.42 -19.18 -3.72
C HIS A 754 -19.44 -18.71 -2.62
N TRP A 755 -19.90 -17.88 -1.68
CA TRP A 755 -19.03 -17.33 -0.65
C TRP A 755 -18.58 -18.38 0.37
N ALA A 756 -19.42 -19.35 0.74
CA ALA A 756 -19.01 -20.48 1.57
C ALA A 756 -17.84 -21.24 0.91
N ARG A 757 -17.93 -21.50 -0.39
CA ARG A 757 -16.86 -22.13 -1.15
C ARG A 757 -15.60 -21.24 -1.20
N GLN A 758 -15.73 -19.90 -1.40
CA GLN A 758 -14.58 -18.98 -1.38
C GLN A 758 -13.86 -18.98 -0.02
N VAL A 759 -14.60 -19.01 1.08
CA VAL A 759 -14.01 -19.14 2.43
C VAL A 759 -13.16 -20.43 2.53
N LEU A 760 -13.66 -21.56 2.03
CA LEU A 760 -12.90 -22.81 2.04
C LEU A 760 -11.68 -22.74 1.10
N LEU A 761 -11.84 -22.26 -0.11
CA LEU A 761 -10.78 -22.15 -1.11
C LEU A 761 -9.61 -21.28 -0.65
N THR A 762 -9.91 -20.13 -0.05
CA THR A 762 -8.88 -19.18 0.37
C THR A 762 -7.96 -19.71 1.47
N ARG A 763 -8.31 -20.81 2.16
CA ARG A 763 -7.40 -21.47 3.12
C ARG A 763 -6.13 -21.99 2.45
N ALA A 764 -6.20 -22.42 1.21
CA ALA A 764 -5.03 -22.86 0.45
C ALA A 764 -4.00 -21.74 0.23
N LEU A 765 -4.43 -20.47 0.16
CA LEU A 765 -3.58 -19.32 -0.14
C LEU A 765 -2.48 -19.11 0.91
N THR A 766 -2.77 -19.35 2.18
CA THR A 766 -1.81 -19.19 3.30
C THR A 766 -0.91 -20.40 3.49
N ILE A 767 -1.10 -21.46 2.72
CA ILE A 767 -0.32 -22.71 2.75
C ILE A 767 0.61 -22.78 1.53
N GLY A 768 0.06 -22.64 0.32
CA GLY A 768 0.79 -22.77 -0.94
C GLY A 768 1.83 -21.67 -1.17
N GLY A 769 2.90 -21.95 -1.91
CA GLY A 769 3.97 -20.98 -2.22
C GLY A 769 4.76 -20.46 -0.99
N GLY A 770 4.80 -21.22 0.10
CA GLY A 770 5.36 -20.90 1.43
C GLY A 770 4.31 -20.37 2.38
N THR A 771 4.19 -21.04 3.53
CA THR A 771 3.21 -20.71 4.57
C THR A 771 3.40 -19.28 5.10
N THR A 772 2.38 -18.76 5.77
CA THR A 772 2.45 -17.47 6.49
C THR A 772 3.71 -17.35 7.33
N ASP A 773 4.04 -18.38 8.11
CA ASP A 773 5.21 -18.38 9.00
C ASP A 773 6.54 -18.35 8.23
N ILE A 774 6.62 -19.06 7.10
CA ILE A 774 7.80 -18.99 6.21
C ILE A 774 7.95 -17.59 5.60
N GLN A 775 6.86 -16.93 5.19
CA GLN A 775 6.93 -15.57 4.68
C GLN A 775 7.40 -14.59 5.77
N LEU A 776 6.89 -14.72 6.99
CA LEU A 776 7.32 -13.91 8.14
C LEU A 776 8.79 -14.12 8.49
N ASN A 777 9.28 -15.37 8.44
CA ASN A 777 10.70 -15.67 8.61
C ASN A 777 11.55 -14.99 7.50
N ILE A 778 11.11 -15.06 6.24
CA ILE A 778 11.81 -14.39 5.13
C ILE A 778 11.87 -12.88 5.34
N ILE A 779 10.77 -12.25 5.76
CA ILE A 779 10.72 -10.81 6.05
C ILE A 779 11.66 -10.48 7.22
N GLY A 780 11.55 -11.21 8.32
CA GLY A 780 12.37 -10.99 9.51
C GLY A 780 13.87 -11.15 9.25
N GLU A 781 14.26 -12.20 8.53
CA GLU A 781 15.67 -12.53 8.28
C GLU A 781 16.30 -11.70 7.16
N ARG A 782 15.57 -11.48 6.04
CA ARG A 782 16.16 -10.87 4.84
C ARG A 782 15.95 -9.38 4.72
N ILE A 783 14.88 -8.85 5.31
CA ILE A 783 14.60 -7.41 5.29
C ILE A 783 15.08 -6.77 6.60
N LEU A 784 14.64 -7.31 7.75
CA LEU A 784 14.99 -6.75 9.05
C LEU A 784 16.36 -7.22 9.57
N GLY A 785 16.98 -8.22 8.94
CA GLY A 785 18.29 -8.74 9.35
C GLY A 785 18.30 -9.47 10.68
N LEU A 786 17.15 -10.00 11.12
CA LEU A 786 17.06 -10.78 12.34
C LEU A 786 17.81 -12.11 12.19
N PRO A 787 18.42 -12.62 13.27
CA PRO A 787 19.18 -13.85 13.22
C PRO A 787 18.29 -15.07 12.92
N ARG A 788 18.82 -16.02 12.16
CA ARG A 788 18.14 -17.29 11.85
C ARG A 788 18.00 -18.15 13.09
N ASP A 789 17.00 -19.05 13.06
CA ASP A 789 16.90 -20.09 14.06
C ASP A 789 18.18 -20.94 14.04
N PRO A 790 18.66 -21.40 15.20
CA PRO A 790 19.81 -22.29 15.23
C PRO A 790 19.48 -23.58 14.48
N ASP A 791 20.45 -24.11 13.74
CA ASP A 791 20.33 -25.44 13.15
C ASP A 791 20.05 -26.45 14.26
N PRO A 792 19.17 -27.45 14.03
CA PRO A 792 18.98 -28.51 14.98
C PRO A 792 20.32 -29.16 15.30
N PRO A 793 20.57 -29.56 16.56
CA PRO A 793 21.80 -30.26 16.88
C PRO A 793 21.91 -31.48 15.97
N THR A 794 23.04 -31.62 15.31
CA THR A 794 23.37 -32.81 14.50
C THR A 794 23.29 -34.03 15.42
N ALA A 795 22.27 -34.89 15.20
CA ALA A 795 22.08 -36.10 15.94
C ALA A 795 23.23 -37.09 15.64
#